data_0fcf13161a57251cb18b82e9285abb2b
#
_entry.id   0fcf13161a57251cb18b82e9285abb2b
#
_cell.length_a   1.000
_cell.length_b   1.000
_cell.length_c   1.000
_cell.angle_alpha   90.00
_cell.angle_beta   90.00
_cell.angle_gamma   90.00
#
_symmetry.space_group_name_H-M   'P 1'
#
loop_
_entity.id
_entity.type
_entity.pdbx_description
1 polymer ?
#
loop_
_entity_poly.entity_id
_entity_poly.type
_entity_poly.pdbx_seq_one_letter_code
_entity_poly.pdbx_strand_id
1 'polypeptide(L)'
;MTTITPSADRSDSLSHPKIGAEVIQVEGLSKRYGKLVAVKGINFAVQRGEIFGLIGPDGAGKTTTFHILGGVMEASAGNIQILGKPPRDARLSIGYLTQQFSLYLDLSIDENLRYTAGLREVPEKQFFGRRQKYLRLMSLDKFGDRLAGRLSGGMKQKLALCCALISQPEILLLDEPTTGVDPVSRREFWDVLAAIAAEGVTVVVATPYLDEAERCDRIALMYEGEIQQIGTLSQLRESLGLQRLEVRTQHLEAAERVLDEATNSKQTSIVDVQTFGDRLDVLVKDVAVGTAAVQTIFTQQRLQLDSIQTADATLENVFVSRLRAAGNDPEFIAFPSTKKGTGDKRISNFSSIAIGANKIKKLFGDFQAVKSVDLEVRYGEIYGLLGANGAGKTTTIKILCGLLEPTSGKISLAGQTQNLRSSDVRQRIGYMSQKFTLYDDLTIIQNLEFYCGVYGVPSRFRRTKIDWVLATCGLVGRENMLTGQLPGGWKQRVAFGASVMHEPEILFLDEPTSGVDPLARRQFWRLINEFARAGTAVLVTTHYLEEAEQCNRMGFMVAGEVVTQGSPSQIKAAQPGQLVEVVTDKIQNASNLLKTQLAPWRVSIFGDRLHLVLDHPDSDIPHIRSILQTQQISIRSLRPIPFSLEDAFIGIVQRTQEEEKGQGGN
;
A
#
# COMPACT_ATOMS: atom_id res chain seq x y z
N MET A 1 26.39 -39.09 -59.94
CA MET A 1 27.14 -37.92 -59.45
C MET A 1 26.22 -36.73 -59.49
N THR A 2 25.60 -36.42 -58.37
CA THR A 2 24.74 -35.25 -58.22
C THR A 2 25.18 -34.54 -56.95
N THR A 3 25.85 -33.44 -57.14
CA THR A 3 26.41 -32.55 -56.10
C THR A 3 25.28 -31.85 -55.35
N ILE A 4 25.22 -32.06 -54.06
CA ILE A 4 24.35 -31.35 -53.13
C ILE A 4 25.14 -30.15 -52.58
N THR A 5 24.68 -28.95 -52.92
CA THR A 5 25.16 -27.68 -52.34
C THR A 5 24.56 -27.50 -50.93
N PRO A 6 25.32 -27.06 -49.92
CA PRO A 6 24.79 -26.76 -48.61
C PRO A 6 24.04 -25.43 -48.64
N SER A 7 22.80 -25.46 -48.09
CA SER A 7 21.99 -24.27 -47.88
C SER A 7 22.59 -23.36 -46.82
N ALA A 8 22.67 -22.08 -47.13
CA ALA A 8 23.17 -21.03 -46.29
C ALA A 8 22.39 -20.95 -44.96
N ASP A 9 23.18 -20.94 -43.91
CA ASP A 9 22.77 -20.59 -42.52
C ASP A 9 22.13 -19.19 -42.51
N ARG A 10 20.85 -19.13 -42.20
CA ARG A 10 20.19 -17.88 -41.83
C ARG A 10 20.61 -17.55 -40.41
N SER A 11 21.68 -16.78 -40.25
CA SER A 11 21.96 -16.01 -39.07
C SER A 11 20.85 -14.97 -38.90
N ASP A 12 19.84 -15.31 -38.10
CA ASP A 12 18.88 -14.32 -37.57
C ASP A 12 19.68 -13.32 -36.74
N SER A 13 20.02 -12.19 -37.34
CA SER A 13 20.43 -10.98 -36.66
C SER A 13 19.21 -10.48 -35.88
N LEU A 14 19.10 -10.87 -34.62
CA LEU A 14 18.26 -10.21 -33.64
C LEU A 14 18.76 -8.77 -33.50
N SER A 15 18.22 -7.88 -34.35
CA SER A 15 18.35 -6.44 -34.14
C SER A 15 17.77 -6.13 -32.79
N HIS A 16 18.59 -5.76 -31.82
CA HIS A 16 18.14 -5.24 -30.54
C HIS A 16 17.18 -4.08 -30.83
N PRO A 17 15.91 -4.18 -30.43
CA PRO A 17 14.92 -3.16 -30.70
C PRO A 17 15.31 -1.88 -29.94
N LYS A 18 15.21 -0.75 -30.63
CA LYS A 18 15.53 0.59 -30.09
C LYS A 18 14.69 0.83 -28.84
N ILE A 19 15.35 1.11 -27.71
CA ILE A 19 14.73 1.66 -26.51
C ILE A 19 14.05 2.97 -26.94
N GLY A 20 12.74 3.14 -26.61
CA GLY A 20 11.95 4.32 -26.97
C GLY A 20 10.90 4.11 -28.06
N ALA A 21 10.74 2.90 -28.62
CA ALA A 21 9.61 2.60 -29.50
C ALA A 21 8.33 2.36 -28.68
N GLU A 22 7.22 2.97 -29.09
CA GLU A 22 5.92 2.72 -28.49
C GLU A 22 5.45 1.30 -28.85
N VAL A 23 5.15 0.51 -27.82
CA VAL A 23 4.69 -0.88 -27.95
C VAL A 23 3.22 -1.06 -27.61
N ILE A 24 2.65 -0.12 -26.87
CA ILE A 24 1.20 -0.01 -26.60
C ILE A 24 0.78 1.40 -27.00
N GLN A 25 -0.24 1.49 -27.86
CA GLN A 25 -0.86 2.74 -28.28
C GLN A 25 -2.36 2.65 -28.04
N VAL A 26 -2.92 3.60 -27.32
CA VAL A 26 -4.35 3.67 -26.97
C VAL A 26 -4.87 5.05 -27.33
N GLU A 27 -5.86 5.09 -28.24
CA GLU A 27 -6.47 6.32 -28.74
C GLU A 27 -7.99 6.23 -28.60
N GLY A 28 -8.56 7.13 -27.80
CA GLY A 28 -10.01 7.24 -27.61
C GLY A 28 -10.68 6.00 -27.03
N LEU A 29 -9.95 5.17 -26.25
CA LEU A 29 -10.49 3.93 -25.69
C LEU A 29 -11.70 4.20 -24.82
N SER A 30 -12.83 3.63 -25.18
CA SER A 30 -14.09 3.71 -24.44
C SER A 30 -14.70 2.33 -24.22
N LYS A 31 -15.33 2.12 -23.05
CA LYS A 31 -16.06 0.90 -22.72
C LYS A 31 -17.35 1.19 -21.98
N ARG A 32 -18.45 0.61 -22.50
CA ARG A 32 -19.79 0.66 -21.92
C ARG A 32 -20.26 -0.71 -21.47
N TYR A 33 -20.95 -0.74 -20.33
CA TYR A 33 -21.73 -1.87 -19.84
C TYR A 33 -23.17 -1.40 -19.64
N GLY A 34 -24.00 -1.60 -20.64
CA GLY A 34 -25.36 -1.06 -20.64
C GLY A 34 -25.36 0.49 -20.51
N LYS A 35 -25.87 1.00 -19.40
CA LYS A 35 -25.90 2.45 -19.11
C LYS A 35 -24.59 2.96 -18.48
N LEU A 36 -23.77 2.09 -17.90
CA LEU A 36 -22.53 2.47 -17.25
C LEU A 36 -21.41 2.65 -18.28
N VAL A 37 -20.76 3.80 -18.26
CA VAL A 37 -19.54 4.06 -19.03
C VAL A 37 -18.35 3.86 -18.10
N ALA A 38 -17.66 2.73 -18.24
CA ALA A 38 -16.53 2.37 -17.37
C ALA A 38 -15.20 3.00 -17.79
N VAL A 39 -15.04 3.29 -19.09
CA VAL A 39 -13.87 3.98 -19.65
C VAL A 39 -14.36 4.99 -20.69
N LYS A 40 -13.86 6.23 -20.64
CA LYS A 40 -14.41 7.39 -21.33
C LYS A 40 -13.37 8.05 -22.25
N GLY A 41 -12.95 7.39 -23.31
CA GLY A 41 -12.10 8.00 -24.36
C GLY A 41 -10.66 8.26 -23.91
N ILE A 42 -10.06 7.34 -23.18
CA ILE A 42 -8.68 7.51 -22.68
C ILE A 42 -7.64 7.37 -23.78
N ASN A 43 -6.54 8.12 -23.63
CA ASN A 43 -5.40 8.13 -24.54
C ASN A 43 -4.10 7.98 -23.75
N PHE A 44 -3.24 7.03 -24.16
CA PHE A 44 -1.88 6.88 -23.64
C PHE A 44 -1.04 5.98 -24.52
N ALA A 45 0.27 6.09 -24.38
CA ALA A 45 1.24 5.22 -25.04
C ALA A 45 2.28 4.72 -24.03
N VAL A 46 2.76 3.48 -24.22
CA VAL A 46 3.79 2.86 -23.37
C VAL A 46 4.99 2.48 -24.25
N GLN A 47 6.19 2.83 -23.76
CA GLN A 47 7.44 2.58 -24.46
C GLN A 47 7.99 1.19 -24.14
N ARG A 48 8.84 0.65 -25.02
CA ARG A 48 9.49 -0.64 -24.81
C ARG A 48 10.43 -0.61 -23.59
N GLY A 49 10.29 -1.60 -22.71
CA GLY A 49 11.11 -1.71 -21.50
C GLY A 49 10.72 -0.74 -20.39
N GLU A 50 9.62 0.00 -20.55
CA GLU A 50 9.07 0.91 -19.53
C GLU A 50 8.25 0.14 -18.51
N ILE A 51 8.31 0.56 -17.24
CA ILE A 51 7.32 0.21 -16.20
C ILE A 51 6.29 1.35 -16.15
N PHE A 52 5.12 1.11 -16.70
CA PHE A 52 4.04 2.09 -16.77
C PHE A 52 2.94 1.78 -15.75
N GLY A 53 2.60 2.75 -14.90
CA GLY A 53 1.55 2.62 -13.89
C GLY A 53 0.21 3.20 -14.34
N LEU A 54 -0.87 2.42 -14.30
CA LEU A 54 -2.25 2.90 -14.40
C LEU A 54 -2.83 2.99 -12.99
N ILE A 55 -2.85 4.19 -12.40
CA ILE A 55 -3.07 4.43 -10.99
C ILE A 55 -4.47 5.05 -10.78
N GLY A 56 -5.21 4.53 -9.83
CA GLY A 56 -6.53 5.11 -9.52
C GLY A 56 -7.35 4.25 -8.56
N PRO A 57 -8.46 4.79 -8.05
CA PRO A 57 -9.34 4.10 -7.11
C PRO A 57 -10.03 2.88 -7.73
N ASP A 58 -10.70 2.10 -6.87
CA ASP A 58 -11.60 1.04 -7.32
C ASP A 58 -12.74 1.63 -8.14
N GLY A 59 -13.06 0.98 -9.25
CA GLY A 59 -14.06 1.48 -10.19
C GLY A 59 -13.56 2.56 -11.15
N ALA A 60 -12.30 3.00 -11.08
CA ALA A 60 -11.73 3.98 -12.03
C ALA A 60 -11.65 3.47 -13.48
N GLY A 61 -11.84 2.17 -13.73
CA GLY A 61 -11.78 1.56 -15.06
C GLY A 61 -10.47 0.83 -15.37
N LYS A 62 -9.54 0.70 -14.40
CA LYS A 62 -8.22 0.06 -14.56
C LYS A 62 -8.32 -1.37 -15.08
N THR A 63 -9.02 -2.25 -14.37
CA THR A 63 -9.21 -3.67 -14.76
C THR A 63 -9.94 -3.80 -16.10
N THR A 64 -10.93 -2.94 -16.38
CA THR A 64 -11.60 -2.90 -17.70
C THR A 64 -10.60 -2.59 -18.82
N THR A 65 -9.73 -1.60 -18.61
CA THR A 65 -8.66 -1.25 -19.56
C THR A 65 -7.70 -2.44 -19.74
N PHE A 66 -7.31 -3.10 -18.66
CA PHE A 66 -6.43 -4.28 -18.70
C PHE A 66 -7.04 -5.48 -19.44
N HIS A 67 -8.34 -5.75 -19.25
CA HIS A 67 -9.05 -6.79 -20.01
C HIS A 67 -9.05 -6.50 -21.52
N ILE A 68 -9.15 -5.21 -21.90
CA ILE A 68 -9.10 -4.81 -23.30
C ILE A 68 -7.66 -4.93 -23.85
N LEU A 69 -6.65 -4.44 -23.13
CA LEU A 69 -5.24 -4.60 -23.50
C LEU A 69 -4.83 -6.06 -23.59
N GLY A 70 -5.28 -6.91 -22.66
CA GLY A 70 -5.07 -8.36 -22.69
C GLY A 70 -5.82 -9.10 -23.79
N GLY A 71 -6.63 -8.39 -24.58
CA GLY A 71 -7.44 -8.96 -25.66
C GLY A 71 -8.56 -9.90 -25.16
N VAL A 72 -8.89 -9.87 -23.85
CA VAL A 72 -9.97 -10.67 -23.25
C VAL A 72 -11.33 -10.04 -23.53
N MET A 73 -11.36 -8.73 -23.70
CA MET A 73 -12.58 -7.93 -23.90
C MET A 73 -12.39 -6.96 -25.07
N GLU A 74 -13.45 -6.72 -25.82
CA GLU A 74 -13.46 -5.71 -26.89
C GLU A 74 -13.84 -4.33 -26.35
N ALA A 75 -13.18 -3.29 -26.88
CA ALA A 75 -13.56 -1.90 -26.64
C ALA A 75 -14.94 -1.59 -27.26
N SER A 76 -15.66 -0.61 -26.70
CA SER A 76 -16.88 -0.09 -27.33
C SER A 76 -16.55 0.94 -28.41
N ALA A 77 -15.42 1.67 -28.27
CA ALA A 77 -14.87 2.60 -29.25
C ALA A 77 -13.39 2.84 -28.97
N GLY A 78 -12.69 3.42 -29.95
CA GLY A 78 -11.26 3.74 -29.89
C GLY A 78 -10.40 2.76 -30.67
N ASN A 79 -9.12 3.16 -30.85
CA ASN A 79 -8.11 2.35 -31.53
C ASN A 79 -7.04 1.91 -30.54
N ILE A 80 -6.77 0.61 -30.49
CA ILE A 80 -5.76 0.04 -29.57
C ILE A 80 -4.81 -0.83 -30.38
N GLN A 81 -3.53 -0.54 -30.27
CA GLN A 81 -2.48 -1.32 -30.91
C GLN A 81 -1.47 -1.79 -29.85
N ILE A 82 -1.09 -3.06 -29.95
CA ILE A 82 -0.09 -3.71 -29.13
C ILE A 82 0.92 -4.37 -30.06
N LEU A 83 2.17 -3.92 -30.03
CA LEU A 83 3.23 -4.34 -30.98
C LEU A 83 2.77 -4.19 -32.45
N GLY A 84 2.00 -3.12 -32.76
CA GLY A 84 1.44 -2.85 -34.08
C GLY A 84 0.28 -3.76 -34.49
N LYS A 85 -0.30 -4.52 -33.58
CA LYS A 85 -1.44 -5.45 -33.81
C LYS A 85 -2.61 -5.12 -32.89
N PRO A 86 -3.84 -5.50 -33.28
CA PRO A 86 -4.97 -5.49 -32.34
C PRO A 86 -4.68 -6.37 -31.11
N PRO A 87 -5.20 -6.01 -29.90
CA PRO A 87 -4.91 -6.76 -28.66
C PRO A 87 -5.17 -8.26 -28.75
N ARG A 88 -6.22 -8.66 -29.46
CA ARG A 88 -6.59 -10.07 -29.65
C ARG A 88 -5.50 -10.88 -30.36
N ASP A 89 -4.84 -10.27 -31.32
CA ASP A 89 -3.80 -10.91 -32.14
C ASP A 89 -2.43 -10.89 -31.45
N ALA A 90 -2.24 -10.00 -30.46
CA ALA A 90 -1.02 -9.88 -29.69
C ALA A 90 -0.95 -10.77 -28.43
N ARG A 91 -2.01 -11.56 -28.13
CA ARG A 91 -2.16 -12.32 -26.84
C ARG A 91 -0.98 -13.21 -26.48
N LEU A 92 -0.32 -13.84 -27.47
CA LEU A 92 0.81 -14.72 -27.20
C LEU A 92 2.05 -13.94 -26.75
N SER A 93 2.16 -12.67 -27.14
CA SER A 93 3.23 -11.76 -26.69
C SER A 93 2.94 -11.07 -25.34
N ILE A 94 1.74 -11.33 -24.74
CA ILE A 94 1.30 -10.72 -23.49
C ILE A 94 1.28 -11.77 -22.38
N GLY A 95 2.02 -11.51 -21.29
CA GLY A 95 1.83 -12.14 -19.99
C GLY A 95 0.79 -11.36 -19.20
N TYR A 96 -0.21 -12.01 -18.64
CA TYR A 96 -1.26 -11.33 -17.87
C TYR A 96 -1.41 -11.96 -16.48
N LEU A 97 -1.20 -11.15 -15.45
CA LEU A 97 -1.48 -11.48 -14.06
C LEU A 97 -2.74 -10.74 -13.63
N THR A 98 -3.79 -11.49 -13.35
CA THR A 98 -5.10 -10.99 -12.97
C THR A 98 -5.18 -10.71 -11.47
N GLN A 99 -6.07 -9.81 -11.04
CA GLN A 99 -6.29 -9.45 -9.63
C GLN A 99 -6.61 -10.67 -8.75
N GLN A 100 -7.43 -11.62 -9.24
CA GLN A 100 -7.61 -12.91 -8.58
C GLN A 100 -6.58 -13.90 -9.12
N PHE A 101 -5.99 -14.70 -8.22
CA PHE A 101 -5.03 -15.72 -8.63
C PHE A 101 -5.62 -16.68 -9.65
N SER A 102 -5.03 -16.74 -10.83
CA SER A 102 -5.33 -17.75 -11.84
C SER A 102 -4.55 -19.06 -11.64
N LEU A 103 -4.16 -19.35 -10.38
CA LEU A 103 -3.44 -20.55 -9.99
C LEU A 103 -4.40 -21.69 -9.65
N TYR A 104 -4.05 -22.90 -10.04
CA TYR A 104 -4.70 -24.11 -9.59
C TYR A 104 -4.14 -24.49 -8.20
N LEU A 105 -4.97 -24.31 -7.17
CA LEU A 105 -4.53 -24.45 -5.77
C LEU A 105 -4.17 -25.90 -5.39
N ASP A 106 -4.76 -26.86 -6.08
CA ASP A 106 -4.52 -28.29 -5.89
C ASP A 106 -3.33 -28.83 -6.68
N LEU A 107 -2.73 -27.99 -7.53
CA LEU A 107 -1.50 -28.29 -8.24
C LEU A 107 -0.28 -27.73 -7.50
N SER A 108 0.86 -28.40 -7.65
CA SER A 108 2.16 -27.91 -7.15
C SER A 108 2.65 -26.70 -7.95
N ILE A 109 3.73 -26.08 -7.49
CA ILE A 109 4.42 -24.99 -8.22
C ILE A 109 4.81 -25.46 -9.62
N ASP A 110 5.44 -26.63 -9.72
CA ASP A 110 5.91 -27.18 -10.99
C ASP A 110 4.76 -27.53 -11.94
N GLU A 111 3.68 -28.09 -11.43
CA GLU A 111 2.50 -28.44 -12.21
C GLU A 111 1.78 -27.18 -12.72
N ASN A 112 1.65 -26.13 -11.91
CA ASN A 112 1.09 -24.85 -12.38
C ASN A 112 1.93 -24.25 -13.53
N LEU A 113 3.26 -24.26 -13.40
CA LEU A 113 4.16 -23.78 -14.45
C LEU A 113 4.05 -24.63 -15.72
N ARG A 114 4.04 -25.95 -15.61
CA ARG A 114 3.92 -26.87 -16.74
C ARG A 114 2.58 -26.69 -17.46
N TYR A 115 1.50 -26.58 -16.69
CA TYR A 115 0.17 -26.31 -17.25
C TYR A 115 0.14 -25.02 -18.05
N THR A 116 0.64 -23.92 -17.47
CA THR A 116 0.69 -22.62 -18.13
C THR A 116 1.60 -22.64 -19.36
N ALA A 117 2.75 -23.31 -19.27
CA ALA A 117 3.66 -23.47 -20.41
C ALA A 117 3.00 -24.20 -21.58
N GLY A 118 2.21 -25.24 -21.29
CA GLY A 118 1.42 -25.96 -22.29
C GLY A 118 0.39 -25.08 -22.96
N LEU A 119 -0.37 -24.28 -22.19
CA LEU A 119 -1.36 -23.33 -22.73
C LEU A 119 -0.73 -22.24 -23.61
N ARG A 120 0.53 -21.89 -23.36
CA ARG A 120 1.31 -20.86 -24.08
C ARG A 120 2.23 -21.43 -25.15
N GLU A 121 2.07 -22.72 -25.47
CA GLU A 121 2.83 -23.43 -26.51
C GLU A 121 4.37 -23.33 -26.33
N VAL A 122 4.84 -23.30 -25.07
CA VAL A 122 6.27 -23.29 -24.74
C VAL A 122 6.90 -24.62 -25.11
N PRO A 123 7.93 -24.64 -25.98
CA PRO A 123 8.59 -25.89 -26.36
C PRO A 123 9.22 -26.60 -25.15
N GLU A 124 9.04 -27.92 -25.05
CA GLU A 124 9.52 -28.72 -23.91
C GLU A 124 11.04 -28.53 -23.66
N LYS A 125 11.84 -28.41 -24.73
CA LYS A 125 13.28 -28.15 -24.63
C LYS A 125 13.61 -26.84 -23.92
N GLN A 126 12.72 -25.84 -23.97
CA GLN A 126 12.92 -24.53 -23.36
C GLN A 126 12.30 -24.45 -21.95
N PHE A 127 11.33 -25.29 -21.66
CA PHE A 127 10.58 -25.27 -20.39
C PHE A 127 11.49 -25.37 -19.18
N PHE A 128 12.37 -26.37 -19.13
CA PHE A 128 13.22 -26.59 -17.96
C PHE A 128 14.16 -25.41 -17.67
N GLY A 129 14.76 -24.83 -18.71
CA GLY A 129 15.63 -23.66 -18.56
C GLY A 129 14.88 -22.44 -18.06
N ARG A 130 13.67 -22.16 -18.62
CA ARG A 130 12.82 -21.05 -18.20
C ARG A 130 12.28 -21.25 -16.79
N ARG A 131 11.80 -22.46 -16.46
CA ARG A 131 11.38 -22.83 -15.11
C ARG A 131 12.48 -22.54 -14.08
N GLN A 132 13.69 -23.02 -14.34
CA GLN A 132 14.82 -22.82 -13.43
C GLN A 132 15.17 -21.33 -13.27
N LYS A 133 15.19 -20.56 -14.39
CA LYS A 133 15.43 -19.10 -14.37
C LYS A 133 14.42 -18.41 -13.47
N TYR A 134 13.12 -18.59 -13.72
CA TYR A 134 12.08 -17.81 -13.03
C TYR A 134 11.86 -18.28 -11.58
N LEU A 135 11.95 -19.57 -11.29
CA LEU A 135 11.86 -20.04 -9.90
C LEU A 135 13.03 -19.54 -9.03
N ARG A 136 14.24 -19.50 -9.58
CA ARG A 136 15.40 -18.90 -8.87
C ARG A 136 15.22 -17.41 -8.66
N LEU A 137 14.79 -16.68 -9.70
CA LEU A 137 14.55 -15.24 -9.63
C LEU A 137 13.55 -14.90 -8.51
N MET A 138 12.54 -15.76 -8.29
CA MET A 138 11.51 -15.60 -7.27
C MET A 138 11.84 -16.30 -5.94
N SER A 139 13.00 -16.94 -5.81
CA SER A 139 13.37 -17.75 -4.62
C SER A 139 12.37 -18.87 -4.31
N LEU A 140 11.78 -19.47 -5.34
CA LEU A 140 10.81 -20.59 -5.25
C LEU A 140 11.40 -21.94 -5.68
N ASP A 141 12.66 -21.99 -6.11
CA ASP A 141 13.31 -23.17 -6.67
C ASP A 141 13.35 -24.39 -5.72
N LYS A 142 13.35 -24.15 -4.40
CA LYS A 142 13.33 -25.18 -3.35
C LYS A 142 11.94 -25.75 -3.03
N PHE A 143 10.88 -25.20 -3.62
CA PHE A 143 9.50 -25.50 -3.25
C PHE A 143 8.68 -26.10 -4.41
N GLY A 144 9.33 -26.61 -5.47
CA GLY A 144 8.69 -27.06 -6.71
C GLY A 144 7.49 -27.99 -6.50
N ASP A 145 7.62 -28.97 -5.59
CA ASP A 145 6.58 -29.97 -5.29
C ASP A 145 5.48 -29.45 -4.33
N ARG A 146 5.62 -28.23 -3.79
CA ARG A 146 4.65 -27.70 -2.84
C ARG A 146 3.37 -27.26 -3.54
N LEU A 147 2.21 -27.72 -3.02
CA LEU A 147 0.90 -27.30 -3.55
C LEU A 147 0.71 -25.80 -3.44
N ALA A 148 0.18 -25.17 -4.50
CA ALA A 148 -0.08 -23.74 -4.55
C ALA A 148 -1.05 -23.28 -3.43
N GLY A 149 -2.01 -24.12 -3.05
CA GLY A 149 -2.91 -23.87 -1.93
C GLY A 149 -2.21 -23.67 -0.59
N ARG A 150 -1.03 -24.28 -0.40
CA ARG A 150 -0.22 -24.21 0.84
C ARG A 150 0.83 -23.09 0.84
N LEU A 151 0.87 -22.27 -0.20
CA LEU A 151 1.77 -21.12 -0.30
C LEU A 151 1.21 -19.92 0.47
N SER A 152 2.10 -19.07 1.00
CA SER A 152 1.73 -17.75 1.49
C SER A 152 1.21 -16.84 0.35
N GLY A 153 0.53 -15.74 0.68
CA GLY A 153 0.05 -14.78 -0.33
C GLY A 153 1.16 -14.29 -1.25
N GLY A 154 2.30 -13.84 -0.68
CA GLY A 154 3.45 -13.41 -1.45
C GLY A 154 4.07 -14.51 -2.32
N MET A 155 4.14 -15.76 -1.82
CA MET A 155 4.62 -16.89 -2.65
C MET A 155 3.65 -17.21 -3.79
N LYS A 156 2.33 -17.08 -3.58
CA LYS A 156 1.33 -17.24 -4.66
C LYS A 156 1.51 -16.19 -5.74
N GLN A 157 1.74 -14.93 -5.35
CA GLN A 157 2.03 -13.85 -6.30
C GLN A 157 3.29 -14.13 -7.11
N LYS A 158 4.37 -14.52 -6.45
CA LYS A 158 5.62 -14.89 -7.12
C LYS A 158 5.41 -16.04 -8.11
N LEU A 159 4.64 -17.07 -7.74
CA LEU A 159 4.29 -18.16 -8.63
C LEU A 159 3.44 -17.68 -9.83
N ALA A 160 2.43 -16.85 -9.59
CA ALA A 160 1.59 -16.30 -10.66
C ALA A 160 2.43 -15.46 -11.65
N LEU A 161 3.41 -14.70 -11.14
CA LEU A 161 4.34 -13.97 -12.00
C LEU A 161 5.26 -14.94 -12.79
N CYS A 162 5.76 -16.01 -12.18
CA CYS A 162 6.50 -17.06 -12.90
C CYS A 162 5.65 -17.66 -14.04
N CYS A 163 4.38 -17.95 -13.78
CA CYS A 163 3.44 -18.44 -14.79
C CYS A 163 3.25 -17.42 -15.94
N ALA A 164 3.08 -16.13 -15.63
CA ALA A 164 2.95 -15.10 -16.65
C ALA A 164 4.23 -14.94 -17.50
N LEU A 165 5.41 -15.18 -16.91
CA LEU A 165 6.72 -15.05 -17.57
C LEU A 165 7.18 -16.29 -18.33
N ILE A 166 6.60 -17.47 -18.10
CA ILE A 166 7.10 -18.74 -18.64
C ILE A 166 7.12 -18.76 -20.18
N SER A 167 6.21 -18.01 -20.82
CA SER A 167 6.17 -17.83 -22.28
C SER A 167 7.20 -16.82 -22.80
N GLN A 168 7.92 -16.10 -21.94
CA GLN A 168 8.79 -14.97 -22.30
C GLN A 168 8.05 -13.87 -23.09
N PRO A 169 7.01 -13.29 -22.49
CA PRO A 169 6.22 -12.26 -23.17
C PRO A 169 7.04 -10.99 -23.41
N GLU A 170 6.71 -10.22 -24.46
CA GLU A 170 7.27 -8.89 -24.68
C GLU A 170 6.60 -7.83 -23.80
N ILE A 171 5.34 -8.07 -23.40
CA ILE A 171 4.55 -7.18 -22.54
C ILE A 171 3.98 -7.98 -21.36
N LEU A 172 4.07 -7.40 -20.18
CA LEU A 172 3.54 -7.96 -18.95
C LEU A 172 2.47 -7.01 -18.38
N LEU A 173 1.22 -7.49 -18.30
CA LEU A 173 0.11 -6.77 -17.68
C LEU A 173 -0.13 -7.31 -16.27
N LEU A 174 -0.09 -6.46 -15.26
CA LEU A 174 -0.21 -6.83 -13.85
C LEU A 174 -1.35 -6.04 -13.20
N ASP A 175 -2.46 -6.71 -12.88
CA ASP A 175 -3.62 -6.08 -12.26
C ASP A 175 -3.57 -6.30 -10.74
N GLU A 176 -3.25 -5.23 -10.01
CA GLU A 176 -3.08 -5.19 -8.55
C GLU A 176 -2.13 -6.30 -8.02
N PRO A 177 -0.90 -6.38 -8.53
CA PRO A 177 -0.03 -7.54 -8.34
C PRO A 177 0.43 -7.76 -6.89
N THR A 178 0.36 -6.76 -6.01
CA THR A 178 0.87 -6.87 -4.64
C THR A 178 -0.18 -6.58 -3.57
N THR A 179 -1.47 -6.62 -3.95
CA THR A 179 -2.57 -6.48 -2.97
C THR A 179 -2.49 -7.59 -1.93
N GLY A 180 -2.46 -7.21 -0.63
CA GLY A 180 -2.32 -8.14 0.50
C GLY A 180 -0.92 -8.75 0.66
N VAL A 181 0.10 -8.23 -0.02
CA VAL A 181 1.50 -8.64 0.12
C VAL A 181 2.20 -7.71 1.11
N ASP A 182 2.97 -8.27 2.03
CA ASP A 182 3.72 -7.50 3.02
C ASP A 182 4.85 -6.67 2.40
N PRO A 183 5.36 -5.61 3.09
CA PRO A 183 6.33 -4.68 2.50
C PRO A 183 7.63 -5.33 2.03
N VAL A 184 8.15 -6.35 2.73
CA VAL A 184 9.39 -7.04 2.33
C VAL A 184 9.17 -7.81 1.03
N SER A 185 8.12 -8.65 1.00
CA SER A 185 7.77 -9.43 -0.19
C SER A 185 7.37 -8.52 -1.37
N ARG A 186 6.73 -7.37 -1.10
CA ARG A 186 6.38 -6.36 -2.10
C ARG A 186 7.63 -5.77 -2.73
N ARG A 187 8.61 -5.36 -1.92
CA ARG A 187 9.89 -4.84 -2.42
C ARG A 187 10.61 -5.84 -3.31
N GLU A 188 10.73 -7.11 -2.86
CA GLU A 188 11.34 -8.17 -3.67
C GLU A 188 10.63 -8.37 -5.01
N PHE A 189 9.30 -8.27 -5.02
CA PHE A 189 8.49 -8.38 -6.22
C PHE A 189 8.80 -7.24 -7.21
N TRP A 190 8.87 -5.99 -6.73
CA TRP A 190 9.20 -4.82 -7.54
C TRP A 190 10.65 -4.83 -8.05
N ASP A 191 11.60 -5.32 -7.25
CA ASP A 191 12.99 -5.51 -7.69
C ASP A 191 13.07 -6.50 -8.87
N VAL A 192 12.25 -7.54 -8.85
CA VAL A 192 12.14 -8.48 -9.96
C VAL A 192 11.53 -7.82 -11.20
N LEU A 193 10.47 -7.02 -11.04
CA LEU A 193 9.88 -6.28 -12.17
C LEU A 193 10.89 -5.33 -12.82
N ALA A 194 11.66 -4.60 -12.02
CA ALA A 194 12.71 -3.72 -12.52
C ALA A 194 13.79 -4.51 -13.29
N ALA A 195 14.19 -5.68 -12.80
CA ALA A 195 15.15 -6.54 -13.50
C ALA A 195 14.61 -7.05 -14.85
N ILE A 196 13.33 -7.45 -14.90
CA ILE A 196 12.67 -7.92 -16.13
C ILE A 196 12.50 -6.78 -17.14
N ALA A 197 12.13 -5.58 -16.68
CA ALA A 197 12.03 -4.40 -17.53
C ALA A 197 13.38 -4.03 -18.15
N ALA A 198 14.46 -4.13 -17.39
CA ALA A 198 15.83 -3.92 -17.88
C ALA A 198 16.26 -4.97 -18.93
N GLU A 199 15.67 -6.18 -18.91
CA GLU A 199 15.85 -7.17 -19.99
C GLU A 199 15.03 -6.83 -21.26
N GLY A 200 14.26 -5.73 -21.26
CA GLY A 200 13.49 -5.23 -22.41
C GLY A 200 12.01 -5.64 -22.43
N VAL A 201 11.51 -6.30 -21.39
CA VAL A 201 10.08 -6.58 -21.23
C VAL A 201 9.36 -5.31 -20.79
N THR A 202 8.30 -4.93 -21.48
CA THR A 202 7.47 -3.79 -21.09
C THR A 202 6.49 -4.21 -20.02
N VAL A 203 6.41 -3.47 -18.91
CA VAL A 203 5.56 -3.80 -17.78
C VAL A 203 4.47 -2.74 -17.61
N VAL A 204 3.21 -3.14 -17.57
CA VAL A 204 2.09 -2.24 -17.24
C VAL A 204 1.44 -2.73 -15.96
N VAL A 205 1.35 -1.86 -14.97
CA VAL A 205 0.79 -2.19 -13.64
C VAL A 205 -0.47 -1.36 -13.40
N ALA A 206 -1.57 -2.00 -13.06
CA ALA A 206 -2.74 -1.33 -12.51
C ALA A 206 -2.71 -1.47 -10.98
N THR A 207 -2.80 -0.35 -10.25
CA THR A 207 -2.81 -0.38 -8.78
C THR A 207 -3.56 0.83 -8.20
N PRO A 208 -4.25 0.69 -7.06
CA PRO A 208 -4.76 1.82 -6.30
C PRO A 208 -3.71 2.40 -5.34
N TYR A 209 -2.52 1.78 -5.22
CA TYR A 209 -1.51 2.14 -4.24
C TYR A 209 -0.50 3.13 -4.81
N LEU A 210 -0.34 4.27 -4.14
CA LEU A 210 0.53 5.35 -4.60
C LEU A 210 2.01 5.07 -4.32
N ASP A 211 2.34 4.32 -3.28
CA ASP A 211 3.69 3.83 -2.99
C ASP A 211 4.23 2.89 -4.09
N GLU A 212 3.36 2.10 -4.69
CA GLU A 212 3.71 1.29 -5.86
C GLU A 212 3.93 2.14 -7.11
N ALA A 213 3.12 3.20 -7.27
CA ALA A 213 3.27 4.14 -8.38
C ALA A 213 4.65 4.82 -8.38
N GLU A 214 5.24 5.06 -7.21
CA GLU A 214 6.58 5.62 -7.07
C GLU A 214 7.70 4.74 -7.63
N ARG A 215 7.41 3.47 -7.96
CA ARG A 215 8.34 2.53 -8.58
C ARG A 215 8.22 2.44 -10.09
N CYS A 216 7.22 3.13 -10.68
CA CYS A 216 7.02 3.19 -12.12
C CYS A 216 7.84 4.33 -12.75
N ASP A 217 8.26 4.13 -14.00
CA ASP A 217 8.96 5.18 -14.79
C ASP A 217 8.01 6.32 -15.15
N ARG A 218 6.79 5.97 -15.59
CA ARG A 218 5.69 6.92 -15.85
C ARG A 218 4.38 6.36 -15.33
N ILE A 219 3.49 7.25 -14.96
CA ILE A 219 2.17 6.87 -14.45
C ILE A 219 1.06 7.69 -15.12
N ALA A 220 -0.10 7.06 -15.26
CA ALA A 220 -1.35 7.69 -15.63
C ALA A 220 -2.30 7.65 -14.43
N LEU A 221 -2.71 8.82 -13.94
CA LEU A 221 -3.70 8.95 -12.87
C LEU A 221 -5.10 8.83 -13.47
N MET A 222 -5.83 7.78 -13.09
CA MET A 222 -7.15 7.45 -13.63
C MET A 222 -8.24 7.62 -12.56
N TYR A 223 -9.33 8.32 -12.93
CA TYR A 223 -10.48 8.52 -12.06
C TYR A 223 -11.78 8.52 -12.88
N GLU A 224 -12.80 7.81 -12.42
CA GLU A 224 -14.13 7.71 -13.06
C GLU A 224 -14.11 7.42 -14.58
N GLY A 225 -13.20 6.60 -15.02
CA GLY A 225 -13.06 6.19 -16.42
C GLY A 225 -12.23 7.16 -17.28
N GLU A 226 -11.64 8.19 -16.72
CA GLU A 226 -10.85 9.22 -17.42
C GLU A 226 -9.41 9.25 -16.89
N ILE A 227 -8.45 9.56 -17.76
CA ILE A 227 -7.08 9.85 -17.34
C ILE A 227 -6.98 11.34 -17.04
N GLN A 228 -6.66 11.67 -15.79
CA GLN A 228 -6.54 13.03 -15.31
C GLN A 228 -5.18 13.64 -15.65
N GLN A 229 -4.12 12.84 -15.62
CA GLN A 229 -2.76 13.27 -15.91
C GLN A 229 -1.85 12.07 -16.20
N ILE A 230 -0.84 12.27 -17.07
CA ILE A 230 0.25 11.31 -17.36
C ILE A 230 1.59 12.02 -17.20
N GLY A 231 2.58 11.33 -16.63
CA GLY A 231 3.93 11.85 -16.53
C GLY A 231 4.84 11.01 -15.65
N THR A 232 6.09 11.41 -15.52
CA THR A 232 7.01 10.92 -14.49
C THR A 232 6.59 11.49 -13.13
N LEU A 233 7.07 10.88 -12.04
CA LEU A 233 6.83 11.38 -10.68
C LEU A 233 7.22 12.86 -10.52
N SER A 234 8.39 13.22 -11.02
CA SER A 234 8.88 14.60 -10.95
C SER A 234 7.94 15.57 -11.69
N GLN A 235 7.53 15.22 -12.92
CA GLN A 235 6.58 16.03 -13.71
C GLN A 235 5.23 16.20 -13.01
N LEU A 236 4.72 15.13 -12.38
CA LEU A 236 3.45 15.18 -11.67
C LEU A 236 3.52 16.06 -10.41
N ARG A 237 4.61 15.94 -9.63
CA ARG A 237 4.85 16.79 -8.46
C ARG A 237 5.05 18.25 -8.84
N GLU A 238 5.86 18.53 -9.84
CA GLU A 238 6.07 19.90 -10.37
C GLU A 238 4.76 20.53 -10.87
N SER A 239 3.91 19.74 -11.55
CA SER A 239 2.62 20.22 -12.06
C SER A 239 1.63 20.60 -10.97
N LEU A 240 1.84 20.15 -9.73
CA LEU A 240 1.02 20.54 -8.59
C LEU A 240 1.25 22.03 -8.24
N GLY A 241 2.49 22.50 -8.41
CA GLY A 241 2.86 23.88 -8.06
C GLY A 241 2.77 24.17 -6.56
N LEU A 242 2.80 23.13 -5.73
CA LEU A 242 2.73 23.24 -4.27
C LEU A 242 3.95 22.57 -3.65
N GLN A 243 4.36 23.10 -2.50
CA GLN A 243 5.41 22.54 -1.65
C GLN A 243 4.79 22.05 -0.34
N ARG A 244 5.43 21.07 0.30
CA ARG A 244 4.97 20.52 1.57
C ARG A 244 5.88 20.96 2.70
N LEU A 245 5.26 21.44 3.79
CA LEU A 245 5.94 21.71 5.06
C LEU A 245 5.53 20.65 6.07
N GLU A 246 6.49 19.96 6.67
CA GLU A 246 6.27 19.10 7.82
C GLU A 246 6.42 19.94 9.09
N VAL A 247 5.31 20.14 9.79
CA VAL A 247 5.22 20.98 11.01
C VAL A 247 5.06 20.09 12.22
N ARG A 248 5.93 20.23 13.21
CA ARG A 248 5.87 19.46 14.45
C ARG A 248 5.52 20.36 15.63
N THR A 249 4.63 19.85 16.46
CA THR A 249 4.15 20.52 17.66
C THR A 249 3.56 19.50 18.64
N GLN A 250 3.62 19.79 19.92
CA GLN A 250 2.93 18.98 20.94
C GLN A 250 1.41 19.17 20.94
N HIS A 251 0.91 20.22 20.26
CA HIS A 251 -0.51 20.60 20.21
C HIS A 251 -1.11 20.40 18.80
N LEU A 252 -0.96 19.19 18.22
CA LEU A 252 -1.36 18.87 16.84
C LEU A 252 -2.80 19.26 16.51
N GLU A 253 -3.76 18.93 17.37
CA GLU A 253 -5.18 19.21 17.13
C GLU A 253 -5.48 20.72 17.08
N ALA A 254 -4.94 21.47 18.03
CA ALA A 254 -5.13 22.92 18.06
C ALA A 254 -4.46 23.59 16.86
N ALA A 255 -3.27 23.11 16.50
CA ALA A 255 -2.53 23.61 15.34
C ALA A 255 -3.23 23.28 14.02
N GLU A 256 -3.73 22.04 13.84
CA GLU A 256 -4.49 21.66 12.65
C GLU A 256 -5.71 22.58 12.47
N ARG A 257 -6.50 22.79 13.52
CA ARG A 257 -7.70 23.63 13.45
C ARG A 257 -7.39 25.06 13.00
N VAL A 258 -6.41 25.72 13.60
CA VAL A 258 -6.08 27.11 13.26
C VAL A 258 -5.42 27.25 11.90
N LEU A 259 -4.67 26.25 11.45
CA LEU A 259 -4.09 26.23 10.11
C LEU A 259 -5.16 25.92 9.05
N ASP A 260 -6.11 25.02 9.33
CA ASP A 260 -7.24 24.73 8.44
C ASP A 260 -8.16 25.94 8.27
N GLU A 261 -8.45 26.69 9.35
CA GLU A 261 -9.15 27.95 9.27
C GLU A 261 -8.41 28.98 8.38
N ALA A 262 -7.07 28.96 8.40
CA ALA A 262 -6.25 29.83 7.58
C ALA A 262 -6.27 29.47 6.08
N THR A 263 -6.57 28.23 5.69
CA THR A 263 -6.70 27.82 4.28
C THR A 263 -7.83 28.57 3.58
N ASN A 264 -8.89 28.93 4.30
CA ASN A 264 -10.03 29.68 3.80
C ASN A 264 -9.73 31.18 3.61
N SER A 265 -8.60 31.67 4.13
CA SER A 265 -8.15 33.05 4.00
C SER A 265 -7.33 33.23 2.72
N LYS A 266 -7.78 34.08 1.80
CA LYS A 266 -7.00 34.40 0.57
C LYS A 266 -5.64 35.08 0.84
N GLN A 267 -5.34 35.41 2.09
CA GLN A 267 -4.10 36.10 2.49
C GLN A 267 -2.95 35.17 2.85
N THR A 268 -3.21 33.86 3.01
CA THR A 268 -2.18 32.87 3.33
C THR A 268 -1.78 32.06 2.08
N SER A 269 -0.54 31.61 2.01
CA SER A 269 -0.08 30.68 0.97
C SER A 269 -0.43 29.22 1.28
N ILE A 270 -1.11 28.97 2.40
CA ILE A 270 -1.53 27.64 2.87
C ILE A 270 -2.73 27.16 2.03
N VAL A 271 -2.63 25.96 1.48
CA VAL A 271 -3.64 25.38 0.58
C VAL A 271 -4.37 24.20 1.21
N ASP A 272 -3.66 23.36 1.95
CA ASP A 272 -4.21 22.16 2.59
C ASP A 272 -3.42 21.84 3.87
N VAL A 273 -4.09 21.25 4.86
CA VAL A 273 -3.49 20.82 6.12
C VAL A 273 -3.99 19.41 6.43
N GLN A 274 -3.08 18.54 6.80
CA GLN A 274 -3.40 17.16 7.17
C GLN A 274 -2.56 16.70 8.35
N THR A 275 -3.20 16.05 9.32
CA THR A 275 -2.49 15.41 10.43
C THR A 275 -1.93 14.06 10.00
N PHE A 276 -0.66 13.83 10.29
CA PHE A 276 0.05 12.57 10.14
C PHE A 276 0.71 12.20 11.47
N GLY A 277 0.10 11.30 12.22
CA GLY A 277 0.66 10.74 13.43
C GLY A 277 1.21 11.78 14.42
N ASP A 278 2.49 12.09 14.30
CA ASP A 278 3.22 13.02 15.17
C ASP A 278 3.57 14.38 14.51
N ARG A 279 2.97 14.71 13.35
CA ARG A 279 3.20 15.95 12.61
C ARG A 279 1.97 16.43 11.84
N LEU A 280 2.05 17.66 11.34
CA LEU A 280 1.13 18.20 10.34
C LEU A 280 1.86 18.34 9.01
N ASP A 281 1.26 17.87 7.94
CA ASP A 281 1.68 18.16 6.57
C ASP A 281 0.86 19.35 6.06
N VAL A 282 1.55 20.45 5.74
CA VAL A 282 0.96 21.71 5.29
C VAL A 282 1.39 21.97 3.86
N LEU A 283 0.44 21.99 2.91
CA LEU A 283 0.71 22.33 1.52
C LEU A 283 0.66 23.84 1.32
N VAL A 284 1.71 24.37 0.72
CA VAL A 284 1.89 25.81 0.49
C VAL A 284 2.28 26.11 -0.96
N LYS A 285 1.90 27.28 -1.46
CA LYS A 285 2.29 27.74 -2.81
C LYS A 285 3.75 28.22 -2.85
N ASP A 286 4.24 28.76 -1.77
CA ASP A 286 5.60 29.27 -1.61
C ASP A 286 6.12 28.90 -0.23
N VAL A 287 7.32 28.33 -0.16
CA VAL A 287 7.94 27.84 1.09
C VAL A 287 8.20 28.98 2.07
N ALA A 288 8.75 30.08 1.60
CA ALA A 288 9.14 31.19 2.48
C ALA A 288 7.91 31.88 3.09
N VAL A 289 6.90 32.17 2.23
CA VAL A 289 5.64 32.77 2.64
C VAL A 289 4.84 31.82 3.53
N GLY A 290 4.80 30.53 3.18
CA GLY A 290 4.11 29.50 3.96
C GLY A 290 4.74 29.28 5.34
N THR A 291 6.06 29.21 5.41
CA THR A 291 6.79 29.07 6.68
C THR A 291 6.52 30.28 7.58
N ALA A 292 6.62 31.50 7.04
CA ALA A 292 6.32 32.72 7.79
C ALA A 292 4.86 32.77 8.26
N ALA A 293 3.91 32.32 7.43
CA ALA A 293 2.49 32.25 7.79
C ALA A 293 2.26 31.26 8.95
N VAL A 294 2.84 30.05 8.89
CA VAL A 294 2.75 29.06 9.96
C VAL A 294 3.34 29.63 11.26
N GLN A 295 4.54 30.21 11.23
CA GLN A 295 5.19 30.82 12.40
C GLN A 295 4.33 31.94 13.00
N THR A 296 3.74 32.79 12.17
CA THR A 296 2.87 33.89 12.61
C THR A 296 1.63 33.36 13.30
N ILE A 297 0.94 32.37 12.71
CA ILE A 297 -0.26 31.74 13.27
C ILE A 297 0.07 31.10 14.64
N PHE A 298 1.16 30.33 14.72
CA PHE A 298 1.58 29.71 15.97
C PHE A 298 1.86 30.73 17.07
N THR A 299 2.54 31.84 16.72
CA THR A 299 2.83 32.92 17.66
C THR A 299 1.54 33.61 18.14
N GLN A 300 0.62 33.94 17.22
CA GLN A 300 -0.65 34.57 17.55
C GLN A 300 -1.54 33.70 18.45
N GLN A 301 -1.55 32.39 18.20
CA GLN A 301 -2.34 31.42 18.96
C GLN A 301 -1.60 30.86 20.19
N ARG A 302 -0.39 31.34 20.47
CA ARG A 302 0.48 30.90 21.58
C ARG A 302 0.71 29.38 21.58
N LEU A 303 0.82 28.79 20.38
CA LEU A 303 1.14 27.38 20.20
C LEU A 303 2.66 27.21 20.14
N GLN A 304 3.16 26.14 20.75
CA GLN A 304 4.57 25.80 20.66
C GLN A 304 4.85 25.16 19.31
N LEU A 305 5.85 25.68 18.59
CA LEU A 305 6.36 25.14 17.33
C LEU A 305 7.69 24.44 17.60
N ASP A 306 7.75 23.13 17.40
CA ASP A 306 8.98 22.37 17.65
C ASP A 306 9.90 22.41 16.43
N SER A 307 9.38 22.20 15.21
CA SER A 307 10.14 22.31 13.96
C SER A 307 9.26 22.53 12.74
N ILE A 308 9.83 23.13 11.69
CA ILE A 308 9.28 23.15 10.33
C ILE A 308 10.38 22.66 9.38
N GLN A 309 10.03 21.69 8.54
CA GLN A 309 10.93 21.15 7.51
C GLN A 309 10.22 21.14 6.16
N THR A 310 10.95 21.49 5.11
CA THR A 310 10.44 21.39 3.74
C THR A 310 10.61 19.96 3.24
N ALA A 311 9.57 19.43 2.60
CA ALA A 311 9.56 18.11 1.99
C ALA A 311 8.89 18.16 0.62
N ASP A 312 9.19 17.18 -0.23
CA ASP A 312 8.54 17.05 -1.53
C ASP A 312 7.04 16.69 -1.34
N ALA A 313 6.19 17.23 -2.21
CA ALA A 313 4.80 16.83 -2.25
C ALA A 313 4.68 15.33 -2.59
N THR A 314 3.75 14.62 -1.95
CA THR A 314 3.49 13.21 -2.23
C THR A 314 2.60 13.05 -3.46
N LEU A 315 2.57 11.85 -4.04
CA LEU A 315 1.60 11.53 -5.10
C LEU A 315 0.15 11.62 -4.59
N GLU A 316 -0.09 11.35 -3.31
CA GLU A 316 -1.41 11.54 -2.70
C GLU A 316 -1.83 13.01 -2.76
N ASN A 317 -0.90 13.94 -2.45
CA ASN A 317 -1.19 15.37 -2.56
C ASN A 317 -1.54 15.75 -4.01
N VAL A 318 -0.83 15.21 -5.01
CA VAL A 318 -1.14 15.45 -6.44
C VAL A 318 -2.54 14.91 -6.77
N PHE A 319 -2.82 13.66 -6.41
CA PHE A 319 -4.07 13.00 -6.73
C PHE A 319 -5.27 13.70 -6.08
N VAL A 320 -5.22 13.95 -4.76
CA VAL A 320 -6.29 14.63 -4.02
C VAL A 320 -6.51 16.05 -4.54
N SER A 321 -5.44 16.81 -4.81
CA SER A 321 -5.56 18.17 -5.35
C SER A 321 -6.24 18.20 -6.72
N ARG A 322 -5.93 17.23 -7.61
CA ARG A 322 -6.59 17.10 -8.92
C ARG A 322 -8.07 16.77 -8.79
N LEU A 323 -8.44 15.88 -7.89
CA LEU A 323 -9.83 15.51 -7.65
C LEU A 323 -10.64 16.68 -7.08
N ARG A 324 -10.06 17.44 -6.15
CA ARG A 324 -10.69 18.67 -5.62
C ARG A 324 -10.90 19.71 -6.71
N ALA A 325 -9.90 19.93 -7.56
CA ALA A 325 -10.01 20.85 -8.69
C ALA A 325 -11.10 20.42 -9.70
N ALA A 326 -11.36 19.12 -9.82
CA ALA A 326 -12.45 18.56 -10.63
C ALA A 326 -13.83 18.58 -9.92
N GLY A 327 -13.93 19.11 -8.70
CA GLY A 327 -15.17 19.15 -7.92
C GLY A 327 -15.56 17.84 -7.23
N ASN A 328 -14.62 16.89 -7.14
CA ASN A 328 -14.83 15.58 -6.56
C ASN A 328 -14.26 15.48 -5.13
N ASP A 329 -14.53 16.47 -4.28
CA ASP A 329 -14.17 16.42 -2.85
C ASP A 329 -15.43 16.05 -2.04
N PRO A 330 -15.55 14.78 -1.57
CA PRO A 330 -16.71 14.40 -0.80
C PRO A 330 -16.75 15.15 0.53
N GLU A 331 -17.90 15.70 0.87
CA GLU A 331 -18.12 16.38 2.12
C GLU A 331 -17.86 15.44 3.31
N PHE A 332 -17.12 15.93 4.29
CA PHE A 332 -16.88 15.18 5.52
C PHE A 332 -18.12 15.23 6.42
N ILE A 333 -18.68 14.06 6.73
CA ILE A 333 -19.85 13.91 7.59
C ILE A 333 -19.40 13.47 8.97
N ALA A 334 -19.42 14.41 9.93
CA ALA A 334 -19.03 14.14 11.31
C ALA A 334 -19.93 13.06 11.94
N PHE A 335 -19.35 12.25 12.85
CA PHE A 335 -20.07 11.19 13.52
C PHE A 335 -21.15 11.75 14.48
N PRO A 336 -22.41 11.29 14.41
CA PRO A 336 -23.48 11.75 15.30
C PRO A 336 -23.33 11.15 16.70
N SER A 337 -22.41 11.69 17.50
CA SER A 337 -22.17 11.23 18.86
C SER A 337 -23.36 11.52 19.76
N THR A 338 -23.80 10.49 20.50
CA THR A 338 -24.89 10.57 21.48
C THR A 338 -24.39 10.88 22.89
N LYS A 339 -23.07 10.84 23.09
CA LYS A 339 -22.42 11.06 24.40
C LYS A 339 -22.02 12.53 24.63
N LYS A 340 -22.66 13.48 23.93
CA LYS A 340 -22.50 14.91 24.17
C LYS A 340 -22.97 15.25 25.57
N GLY A 341 -22.03 15.51 26.48
CA GLY A 341 -22.32 15.93 27.86
C GLY A 341 -21.65 15.12 28.97
N THR A 342 -21.09 13.96 28.69
CA THR A 342 -20.29 13.21 29.68
C THR A 342 -18.78 13.50 29.54
N GLY A 343 -18.46 14.66 28.97
CA GLY A 343 -17.12 15.04 28.49
C GLY A 343 -16.00 15.11 29.53
N ASP A 344 -16.34 15.11 30.82
CA ASP A 344 -15.28 15.31 31.83
C ASP A 344 -14.51 14.06 32.24
N LYS A 345 -15.10 12.87 32.15
CA LYS A 345 -14.41 11.65 32.62
C LYS A 345 -13.50 11.00 31.61
N ARG A 346 -13.72 11.19 30.29
CA ARG A 346 -12.86 10.62 29.26
C ARG A 346 -11.63 11.50 28.99
N ILE A 347 -11.82 12.81 28.95
CA ILE A 347 -10.73 13.79 28.75
C ILE A 347 -9.75 13.75 29.94
N SER A 348 -10.21 13.49 31.16
CA SER A 348 -9.31 13.29 32.30
C SER A 348 -8.50 11.98 32.26
N ASN A 349 -8.81 11.05 31.35
CA ASN A 349 -8.19 9.73 31.27
C ASN A 349 -7.24 9.53 30.09
N PHE A 350 -6.91 10.57 29.30
CA PHE A 350 -5.98 10.44 28.17
C PHE A 350 -4.61 9.83 28.54
N SER A 351 -4.21 9.90 29.79
CA SER A 351 -2.95 9.31 30.28
C SER A 351 -3.11 7.84 30.70
N SER A 352 -4.34 7.30 30.80
CA SER A 352 -4.55 5.94 31.29
C SER A 352 -4.51 4.91 30.15
N ILE A 353 -4.03 3.72 30.49
CA ILE A 353 -3.94 2.60 29.55
C ILE A 353 -5.33 2.02 29.30
N ALA A 354 -5.76 2.01 28.05
CA ALA A 354 -7.00 1.40 27.60
C ALA A 354 -6.78 -0.08 27.19
N ILE A 355 -5.66 -0.35 26.50
CA ILE A 355 -5.24 -1.70 26.09
C ILE A 355 -3.87 -1.96 26.67
N GLY A 356 -3.72 -3.00 27.48
CA GLY A 356 -2.44 -3.45 28.00
C GLY A 356 -2.19 -4.91 27.68
N ALA A 357 -0.99 -5.21 27.20
CA ALA A 357 -0.50 -6.55 26.96
C ALA A 357 0.86 -6.70 27.62
N ASN A 358 1.02 -7.74 28.44
CA ASN A 358 2.28 -8.03 29.11
C ASN A 358 2.67 -9.48 28.88
N LYS A 359 3.78 -9.66 28.17
CA LYS A 359 4.40 -10.95 27.82
C LYS A 359 3.40 -11.97 27.23
N ILE A 360 2.53 -11.49 26.33
CA ILE A 360 1.55 -12.35 25.68
C ILE A 360 2.25 -13.36 24.80
N LYS A 361 1.86 -14.65 24.94
CA LYS A 361 2.34 -15.77 24.11
C LYS A 361 1.16 -16.54 23.55
N LYS A 362 1.34 -17.09 22.34
CA LYS A 362 0.38 -18.01 21.72
C LYS A 362 1.06 -19.11 20.95
N LEU A 363 0.74 -20.34 21.35
CA LEU A 363 1.14 -21.57 20.67
C LEU A 363 -0.08 -22.21 20.01
N PHE A 364 0.11 -22.79 18.83
CA PHE A 364 -0.81 -23.69 18.12
C PHE A 364 -0.09 -25.00 17.88
N GLY A 365 -0.30 -25.98 18.75
CA GLY A 365 0.58 -27.16 18.81
C GLY A 365 2.01 -26.72 19.08
N ASP A 366 2.95 -27.14 18.24
CA ASP A 366 4.37 -26.77 18.34
C ASP A 366 4.70 -25.41 17.70
N PHE A 367 3.76 -24.84 16.94
CA PHE A 367 3.97 -23.56 16.27
C PHE A 367 3.69 -22.38 17.20
N GLN A 368 4.72 -21.57 17.47
CA GLN A 368 4.62 -20.36 18.30
C GLN A 368 4.31 -19.14 17.44
N ALA A 369 3.02 -18.80 17.32
CA ALA A 369 2.55 -17.69 16.52
C ALA A 369 2.82 -16.31 17.16
N VAL A 370 2.88 -16.24 18.50
CA VAL A 370 3.24 -15.06 19.29
C VAL A 370 4.21 -15.52 20.37
N LYS A 371 5.45 -15.00 20.32
CA LYS A 371 6.54 -15.42 21.24
C LYS A 371 6.56 -14.58 22.51
N SER A 372 6.50 -13.25 22.37
CA SER A 372 6.35 -12.31 23.48
C SER A 372 5.89 -10.96 22.94
N VAL A 373 4.74 -10.52 23.37
CA VAL A 373 4.22 -9.19 23.01
C VAL A 373 3.95 -8.38 24.26
N ASP A 374 4.63 -7.24 24.32
CA ASP A 374 4.42 -6.18 25.30
C ASP A 374 3.97 -4.93 24.56
N LEU A 375 2.76 -4.44 24.83
CA LEU A 375 2.25 -3.20 24.24
C LEU A 375 1.26 -2.51 25.17
N GLU A 376 1.19 -1.20 25.05
CA GLU A 376 0.22 -0.36 25.75
C GLU A 376 -0.36 0.64 24.76
N VAL A 377 -1.68 0.81 24.80
CA VAL A 377 -2.39 1.86 24.06
C VAL A 377 -3.21 2.67 25.05
N ARG A 378 -3.07 3.98 24.98
CA ARG A 378 -3.77 4.91 25.85
C ARG A 378 -5.12 5.34 25.25
N TYR A 379 -6.03 5.82 26.08
CA TYR A 379 -7.22 6.47 25.57
C TYR A 379 -6.84 7.67 24.69
N GLY A 380 -7.49 7.81 23.53
CA GLY A 380 -7.21 8.87 22.59
C GLY A 380 -5.98 8.63 21.69
N GLU A 381 -5.30 7.49 21.84
CA GLU A 381 -4.13 7.14 21.06
C GLU A 381 -4.50 6.21 19.90
N ILE A 382 -3.87 6.44 18.74
CA ILE A 382 -3.86 5.53 17.60
C ILE A 382 -2.53 4.81 17.60
N TYR A 383 -2.56 3.49 17.84
CA TYR A 383 -1.38 2.64 17.83
C TYR A 383 -1.39 1.70 16.64
N GLY A 384 -0.33 1.75 15.83
CA GLY A 384 -0.13 0.88 14.67
C GLY A 384 0.65 -0.38 15.02
N LEU A 385 0.14 -1.57 14.73
CA LEU A 385 0.90 -2.82 14.83
C LEU A 385 1.26 -3.30 13.43
N LEU A 386 2.52 -3.11 13.04
CA LEU A 386 3.05 -3.42 11.73
C LEU A 386 3.85 -4.72 11.73
N GLY A 387 4.01 -5.31 10.56
CA GLY A 387 4.85 -6.50 10.38
C GLY A 387 4.52 -7.23 9.10
N ALA A 388 5.41 -8.13 8.69
CA ALA A 388 5.19 -9.02 7.55
C ALA A 388 3.97 -9.94 7.75
N ASN A 389 3.49 -10.51 6.65
CA ASN A 389 2.45 -11.53 6.72
C ASN A 389 2.97 -12.75 7.51
N GLY A 390 2.15 -13.24 8.44
CA GLY A 390 2.55 -14.31 9.35
C GLY A 390 3.35 -13.87 10.58
N ALA A 391 3.67 -12.58 10.74
CA ALA A 391 4.38 -12.09 11.93
C ALA A 391 3.59 -12.22 13.26
N GLY A 392 2.28 -12.54 13.20
CA GLY A 392 1.45 -12.72 14.39
C GLY A 392 0.46 -11.59 14.67
N LYS A 393 0.37 -10.53 13.84
CA LYS A 393 -0.51 -9.36 14.03
C LYS A 393 -1.97 -9.70 14.29
N THR A 394 -2.62 -10.40 13.35
CA THR A 394 -4.03 -10.83 13.49
C THR A 394 -4.25 -11.75 14.69
N THR A 395 -3.27 -12.61 15.03
CA THR A 395 -3.32 -13.44 16.23
C THR A 395 -3.29 -12.57 17.47
N THR A 396 -2.41 -11.59 17.53
CA THR A 396 -2.31 -10.63 18.65
C THR A 396 -3.60 -9.83 18.81
N ILE A 397 -4.16 -9.24 17.74
CA ILE A 397 -5.46 -8.54 17.81
C ILE A 397 -6.55 -9.47 18.35
N LYS A 398 -6.69 -10.69 17.82
CA LYS A 398 -7.71 -11.65 18.30
C LYS A 398 -7.57 -12.00 19.77
N ILE A 399 -6.34 -12.04 20.27
CA ILE A 399 -6.09 -12.23 21.70
C ILE A 399 -6.54 -11.00 22.48
N LEU A 400 -6.13 -9.80 22.03
CA LEU A 400 -6.45 -8.55 22.71
C LEU A 400 -7.96 -8.26 22.74
N CYS A 401 -8.69 -8.54 21.67
CA CYS A 401 -10.15 -8.35 21.66
C CYS A 401 -10.94 -9.52 22.31
N GLY A 402 -10.25 -10.48 22.95
CA GLY A 402 -10.86 -11.58 23.66
C GLY A 402 -11.44 -12.69 22.79
N LEU A 403 -11.18 -12.70 21.49
CA LEU A 403 -11.64 -13.76 20.57
C LEU A 403 -10.79 -15.03 20.67
N LEU A 404 -9.53 -14.89 21.06
CA LEU A 404 -8.58 -15.97 21.20
C LEU A 404 -7.93 -15.92 22.59
N GLU A 405 -7.80 -17.06 23.28
CA GLU A 405 -7.06 -17.11 24.55
C GLU A 405 -5.56 -17.14 24.33
N PRO A 406 -4.77 -16.33 25.07
CA PRO A 406 -3.33 -16.45 25.08
C PRO A 406 -2.93 -17.79 25.75
N THR A 407 -1.77 -18.34 25.37
CA THR A 407 -1.20 -19.47 26.10
C THR A 407 -0.60 -19.04 27.44
N SER A 408 -0.06 -17.81 27.49
CA SER A 408 0.42 -17.15 28.71
C SER A 408 0.49 -15.64 28.52
N GLY A 409 0.74 -14.92 29.61
CA GLY A 409 0.76 -13.45 29.64
C GLY A 409 -0.49 -12.85 30.26
N LYS A 410 -0.51 -11.52 30.37
CA LYS A 410 -1.62 -10.77 30.98
C LYS A 410 -2.16 -9.73 30.01
N ILE A 411 -3.46 -9.56 30.00
CA ILE A 411 -4.17 -8.57 29.18
C ILE A 411 -5.00 -7.70 30.10
N SER A 412 -5.05 -6.40 29.81
CA SER A 412 -6.02 -5.48 30.41
C SER A 412 -6.75 -4.73 29.30
N LEU A 413 -8.08 -4.64 29.40
CA LEU A 413 -8.94 -3.91 28.48
C LEU A 413 -9.86 -3.00 29.27
N ALA A 414 -9.80 -1.70 29.00
CA ALA A 414 -10.60 -0.70 29.67
C ALA A 414 -10.57 -0.84 31.22
N GLY A 415 -9.36 -1.14 31.75
CA GLY A 415 -9.14 -1.34 33.19
C GLY A 415 -9.53 -2.72 33.74
N GLN A 416 -10.05 -3.63 32.90
CA GLN A 416 -10.41 -5.00 33.32
C GLN A 416 -9.33 -5.99 32.93
N THR A 417 -8.96 -6.89 33.82
CA THR A 417 -7.97 -7.96 33.62
C THR A 417 -8.55 -9.37 33.66
N GLN A 418 -9.81 -9.48 34.03
CA GLN A 418 -10.55 -10.75 34.13
C GLN A 418 -11.87 -10.64 33.35
N ASN A 419 -12.43 -11.78 32.98
CA ASN A 419 -13.71 -11.85 32.25
C ASN A 419 -13.78 -10.99 30.98
N LEU A 420 -12.66 -10.90 30.23
CA LEU A 420 -12.54 -10.09 29.02
C LEU A 420 -13.55 -10.46 27.92
N ARG A 421 -14.23 -11.59 28.07
CA ARG A 421 -15.28 -12.07 27.14
C ARG A 421 -16.70 -11.72 27.61
N SER A 422 -16.85 -10.99 28.71
CA SER A 422 -18.16 -10.56 29.21
C SER A 422 -18.87 -9.65 28.19
N SER A 423 -20.21 -9.60 28.27
CA SER A 423 -21.00 -8.71 27.41
C SER A 423 -20.63 -7.24 27.63
N ASP A 424 -20.32 -6.86 28.86
CA ASP A 424 -19.93 -5.49 29.22
C ASP A 424 -18.63 -5.05 28.51
N VAL A 425 -17.62 -5.92 28.48
CA VAL A 425 -16.36 -5.63 27.76
C VAL A 425 -16.62 -5.57 26.27
N ARG A 426 -17.41 -6.50 25.71
CA ARG A 426 -17.73 -6.53 24.27
C ARG A 426 -18.46 -5.27 23.79
N GLN A 427 -19.38 -4.73 24.59
CA GLN A 427 -20.09 -3.50 24.27
C GLN A 427 -19.20 -2.24 24.32
N ARG A 428 -18.02 -2.33 24.94
CA ARG A 428 -17.03 -1.24 24.99
C ARG A 428 -16.00 -1.34 23.86
N ILE A 429 -16.02 -2.43 23.07
CA ILE A 429 -15.04 -2.74 22.04
C ILE A 429 -15.72 -2.73 20.67
N GLY A 430 -15.15 -2.00 19.70
CA GLY A 430 -15.42 -2.16 18.29
C GLY A 430 -14.33 -3.03 17.64
N TYR A 431 -14.73 -3.95 16.79
CA TYR A 431 -13.77 -4.79 16.05
C TYR A 431 -14.13 -4.88 14.59
N MET A 432 -13.18 -4.53 13.74
CA MET A 432 -13.24 -4.72 12.30
C MET A 432 -12.15 -5.72 11.90
N SER A 433 -12.54 -6.88 11.40
CA SER A 433 -11.60 -7.93 10.99
C SER A 433 -11.16 -7.75 9.54
N GLN A 434 -10.00 -8.31 9.19
CA GLN A 434 -9.44 -8.34 7.83
C GLN A 434 -10.39 -8.99 6.81
N LYS A 435 -11.06 -10.09 7.20
CA LYS A 435 -12.14 -10.69 6.39
C LYS A 435 -13.44 -10.03 6.77
N PHE A 436 -14.25 -9.67 5.76
CA PHE A 436 -15.54 -9.04 6.00
C PHE A 436 -16.38 -9.83 7.00
N THR A 437 -16.83 -9.17 8.06
CA THR A 437 -17.78 -9.73 9.03
C THR A 437 -19.22 -9.55 8.59
N LEU A 438 -19.43 -8.81 7.49
CA LEU A 438 -20.77 -8.59 6.94
C LEU A 438 -21.33 -9.86 6.32
N TYR A 439 -22.62 -10.07 6.47
CA TYR A 439 -23.35 -11.19 5.86
C TYR A 439 -23.69 -10.85 4.41
N ASP A 440 -23.08 -11.55 3.46
CA ASP A 440 -23.23 -11.29 2.02
C ASP A 440 -24.67 -11.47 1.52
N ASP A 441 -25.45 -12.36 2.18
CA ASP A 441 -26.84 -12.64 1.85
C ASP A 441 -27.85 -11.66 2.48
N LEU A 442 -27.39 -10.74 3.33
CA LEU A 442 -28.20 -9.66 3.88
C LEU A 442 -28.01 -8.37 3.10
N THR A 443 -29.06 -7.54 3.11
CA THR A 443 -28.94 -6.18 2.57
C THR A 443 -28.06 -5.32 3.48
N ILE A 444 -27.62 -4.17 2.96
CA ILE A 444 -26.79 -3.22 3.73
C ILE A 444 -27.51 -2.81 5.00
N ILE A 445 -28.80 -2.42 4.91
CA ILE A 445 -29.57 -1.99 6.08
C ILE A 445 -29.74 -3.15 7.08
N GLN A 446 -30.03 -4.36 6.63
CA GLN A 446 -30.18 -5.54 7.51
C GLN A 446 -28.86 -5.84 8.26
N ASN A 447 -27.72 -5.74 7.61
CA ASN A 447 -26.41 -5.86 8.28
C ASN A 447 -26.24 -4.80 9.37
N LEU A 448 -26.53 -3.53 9.07
CA LEU A 448 -26.38 -2.44 10.04
C LEU A 448 -27.35 -2.59 11.21
N GLU A 449 -28.61 -2.98 10.97
CA GLU A 449 -29.60 -3.28 12.02
C GLU A 449 -29.16 -4.45 12.91
N PHE A 450 -28.61 -5.52 12.31
CA PHE A 450 -28.05 -6.65 13.03
C PHE A 450 -26.94 -6.21 13.99
N TYR A 451 -25.97 -5.42 13.50
CA TYR A 451 -24.89 -4.92 14.36
C TYR A 451 -25.36 -3.92 15.41
N CYS A 452 -26.36 -3.10 15.12
CA CYS A 452 -27.03 -2.30 16.16
C CYS A 452 -27.61 -3.17 17.29
N GLY A 453 -28.15 -4.33 16.96
CA GLY A 453 -28.64 -5.32 17.93
C GLY A 453 -27.51 -5.95 18.74
N VAL A 454 -26.46 -6.44 18.05
CA VAL A 454 -25.30 -7.11 18.68
C VAL A 454 -24.58 -6.20 19.67
N TYR A 455 -24.37 -4.94 19.31
CA TYR A 455 -23.67 -3.96 20.14
C TYR A 455 -24.59 -3.19 21.10
N GLY A 456 -25.89 -3.51 21.13
CA GLY A 456 -26.84 -2.89 22.08
C GLY A 456 -27.10 -1.41 21.81
N VAL A 457 -27.05 -0.94 20.56
CA VAL A 457 -27.38 0.45 20.22
C VAL A 457 -28.84 0.72 20.58
N PRO A 458 -29.14 1.75 21.44
CA PRO A 458 -30.51 2.06 21.83
C PRO A 458 -31.41 2.39 20.64
N SER A 459 -32.62 1.86 20.59
CA SER A 459 -33.54 1.96 19.44
C SER A 459 -33.74 3.39 18.94
N ARG A 460 -33.80 4.38 19.87
CA ARG A 460 -33.95 5.82 19.52
C ARG A 460 -32.79 6.39 18.70
N PHE A 461 -31.60 5.77 18.71
CA PHE A 461 -30.43 6.26 17.99
C PHE A 461 -30.10 5.43 16.75
N ARG A 462 -30.67 4.22 16.59
CA ARG A 462 -30.31 3.29 15.50
C ARG A 462 -30.46 3.95 14.15
N ARG A 463 -31.60 4.60 13.89
CA ARG A 463 -31.85 5.23 12.58
C ARG A 463 -30.80 6.26 12.24
N THR A 464 -30.51 7.19 13.16
CA THR A 464 -29.50 8.24 12.95
C THR A 464 -28.11 7.66 12.68
N LYS A 465 -27.72 6.59 13.40
CA LYS A 465 -26.41 5.92 13.19
C LYS A 465 -26.35 5.21 11.85
N ILE A 466 -27.43 4.51 11.46
CA ILE A 466 -27.51 3.83 10.16
C ILE A 466 -27.47 4.85 9.02
N ASP A 467 -28.26 5.93 9.11
CA ASP A 467 -28.29 6.99 8.09
C ASP A 467 -26.90 7.65 7.94
N TRP A 468 -26.17 7.86 9.05
CA TRP A 468 -24.79 8.33 9.00
C TRP A 468 -23.86 7.37 8.25
N VAL A 469 -23.92 6.06 8.52
CA VAL A 469 -23.11 5.06 7.83
C VAL A 469 -23.41 5.09 6.33
N LEU A 470 -24.70 5.10 5.96
CA LEU A 470 -25.14 5.15 4.56
C LEU A 470 -24.63 6.40 3.84
N ALA A 471 -24.74 7.56 4.50
CA ALA A 471 -24.28 8.83 3.95
C ALA A 471 -22.75 8.87 3.79
N THR A 472 -22.01 8.48 4.83
CA THR A 472 -20.53 8.44 4.82
C THR A 472 -19.98 7.45 3.78
N CYS A 473 -20.70 6.35 3.54
CA CYS A 473 -20.32 5.36 2.52
C CYS A 473 -20.79 5.73 1.10
N GLY A 474 -21.60 6.79 0.93
CA GLY A 474 -22.21 7.12 -0.37
C GLY A 474 -23.22 6.09 -0.84
N LEU A 475 -23.95 5.46 0.10
CA LEU A 475 -24.91 4.37 -0.14
C LEU A 475 -26.36 4.78 0.07
N VAL A 476 -26.63 6.06 0.24
CA VAL A 476 -28.00 6.59 0.32
C VAL A 476 -28.78 6.23 -0.96
N GLY A 477 -29.97 5.63 -0.79
CA GLY A 477 -30.79 5.12 -1.88
C GLY A 477 -30.39 3.72 -2.38
N ARG A 478 -29.39 3.06 -1.75
CA ARG A 478 -28.94 1.70 -2.06
C ARG A 478 -29.04 0.74 -0.87
N GLU A 479 -29.77 1.11 0.15
CA GLU A 479 -29.89 0.43 1.45
C GLU A 479 -30.32 -1.03 1.30
N ASN A 480 -31.16 -1.32 0.30
CA ASN A 480 -31.72 -2.64 0.03
C ASN A 480 -30.84 -3.51 -0.89
N MET A 481 -29.67 -3.02 -1.31
CA MET A 481 -28.73 -3.81 -2.09
C MET A 481 -28.10 -4.90 -1.21
N LEU A 482 -27.94 -6.12 -1.77
CA LEU A 482 -27.23 -7.20 -1.06
C LEU A 482 -25.77 -6.82 -0.84
N THR A 483 -25.27 -7.03 0.37
CA THR A 483 -23.89 -6.70 0.74
C THR A 483 -22.88 -7.49 -0.10
N GLY A 484 -23.22 -8.73 -0.50
CA GLY A 484 -22.41 -9.54 -1.41
C GLY A 484 -22.10 -8.88 -2.75
N GLN A 485 -22.97 -7.98 -3.23
CA GLN A 485 -22.81 -7.26 -4.50
C GLN A 485 -21.95 -6.00 -4.41
N LEU A 486 -21.55 -5.58 -3.18
CA LEU A 486 -20.71 -4.40 -3.01
C LEU A 486 -19.25 -4.70 -3.41
N PRO A 487 -18.57 -3.75 -4.08
CA PRO A 487 -17.12 -3.77 -4.21
C PRO A 487 -16.41 -3.82 -2.85
N GLY A 488 -15.19 -4.36 -2.83
CA GLY A 488 -14.42 -4.57 -1.60
C GLY A 488 -14.28 -3.30 -0.74
N GLY A 489 -13.87 -2.19 -1.33
CA GLY A 489 -13.71 -0.92 -0.59
C GLY A 489 -15.02 -0.38 0.03
N TRP A 490 -16.17 -0.65 -0.59
CA TRP A 490 -17.47 -0.27 -0.02
C TRP A 490 -17.86 -1.19 1.15
N LYS A 491 -17.57 -2.49 1.05
CA LYS A 491 -17.75 -3.43 2.17
C LYS A 491 -16.91 -3.01 3.39
N GLN A 492 -15.66 -2.55 3.15
CA GLN A 492 -14.79 -2.05 4.22
C GLN A 492 -15.40 -0.85 4.94
N ARG A 493 -15.94 0.13 4.20
CA ARG A 493 -16.59 1.31 4.80
C ARG A 493 -17.81 0.94 5.62
N VAL A 494 -18.66 0.05 5.12
CA VAL A 494 -19.84 -0.45 5.85
C VAL A 494 -19.42 -1.22 7.10
N ALA A 495 -18.40 -2.08 7.01
CA ALA A 495 -17.87 -2.84 8.15
C ALA A 495 -17.30 -1.92 9.24
N PHE A 496 -16.56 -0.87 8.83
CA PHE A 496 -16.11 0.15 9.78
C PHE A 496 -17.29 0.85 10.47
N GLY A 497 -18.26 1.35 9.68
CA GLY A 497 -19.45 1.97 10.21
C GLY A 497 -20.14 1.08 11.25
N ALA A 498 -20.33 -0.21 10.93
CA ALA A 498 -20.89 -1.19 11.84
C ALA A 498 -20.08 -1.33 13.15
N SER A 499 -18.74 -1.25 13.08
CA SER A 499 -17.87 -1.40 14.25
C SER A 499 -17.85 -0.19 15.19
N VAL A 500 -18.34 0.98 14.75
CA VAL A 500 -18.29 2.24 15.52
C VAL A 500 -19.65 2.78 15.96
N MET A 501 -20.77 2.26 15.41
CA MET A 501 -22.13 2.76 15.71
C MET A 501 -22.47 2.83 17.20
N HIS A 502 -21.93 1.96 18.04
CA HIS A 502 -22.16 1.89 19.48
C HIS A 502 -21.23 2.79 20.30
N GLU A 503 -20.37 3.60 19.65
CA GLU A 503 -19.40 4.50 20.27
C GLU A 503 -18.44 3.79 21.23
N PRO A 504 -17.59 2.87 20.73
CA PRO A 504 -16.71 2.06 21.55
C PRO A 504 -15.67 2.91 22.29
N GLU A 505 -15.16 2.39 23.42
CA GLU A 505 -14.02 2.96 24.13
C GLU A 505 -12.69 2.49 23.54
N ILE A 506 -12.69 1.29 22.95
CA ILE A 506 -11.55 0.67 22.30
C ILE A 506 -11.97 0.22 20.90
N LEU A 507 -11.19 0.54 19.90
CA LEU A 507 -11.43 0.16 18.50
C LEU A 507 -10.25 -0.65 17.96
N PHE A 508 -10.51 -1.88 17.57
CA PHE A 508 -9.55 -2.75 16.89
C PHE A 508 -9.85 -2.77 15.40
N LEU A 509 -8.86 -2.44 14.58
CA LEU A 509 -8.97 -2.38 13.13
C LEU A 509 -7.89 -3.27 12.51
N ASP A 510 -8.30 -4.38 11.89
CA ASP A 510 -7.38 -5.34 11.26
C ASP A 510 -7.35 -5.09 9.74
N GLU A 511 -6.33 -4.38 9.25
CA GLU A 511 -6.14 -3.94 7.86
C GLU A 511 -7.36 -3.18 7.29
N PRO A 512 -7.77 -2.06 7.93
CA PRO A 512 -9.08 -1.44 7.67
C PRO A 512 -9.24 -0.82 6.29
N THR A 513 -8.17 -0.46 5.61
CA THR A 513 -8.19 0.26 4.33
C THR A 513 -7.59 -0.56 3.18
N SER A 514 -7.46 -1.88 3.36
CA SER A 514 -7.02 -2.78 2.29
C SER A 514 -8.00 -2.73 1.11
N GLY A 515 -7.50 -2.42 -0.10
CA GLY A 515 -8.32 -2.25 -1.30
C GLY A 515 -9.18 -0.97 -1.33
N VAL A 516 -8.96 -0.02 -0.42
CA VAL A 516 -9.66 1.28 -0.41
C VAL A 516 -8.85 2.31 -1.20
N ASP A 517 -9.50 3.07 -2.05
CA ASP A 517 -8.89 4.12 -2.86
C ASP A 517 -8.30 5.26 -2.01
N PRO A 518 -7.34 6.05 -2.53
CA PRO A 518 -6.64 7.07 -1.75
C PRO A 518 -7.55 8.14 -1.14
N LEU A 519 -8.58 8.59 -1.86
CA LEU A 519 -9.51 9.62 -1.37
C LEU A 519 -10.38 9.08 -0.22
N ALA A 520 -10.93 7.88 -0.41
CA ALA A 520 -11.70 7.21 0.62
C ALA A 520 -10.83 6.82 1.82
N ARG A 521 -9.55 6.44 1.58
CA ARG A 521 -8.58 6.16 2.64
C ARG A 521 -8.35 7.40 3.50
N ARG A 522 -8.14 8.58 2.88
CA ARG A 522 -8.00 9.86 3.60
C ARG A 522 -9.20 10.16 4.47
N GLN A 523 -10.44 9.96 3.97
CA GLN A 523 -11.65 10.14 4.76
C GLN A 523 -11.75 9.14 5.91
N PHE A 524 -11.36 7.89 5.66
CA PHE A 524 -11.37 6.84 6.66
C PHE A 524 -10.43 7.19 7.83
N TRP A 525 -9.21 7.64 7.52
CA TRP A 525 -8.25 8.08 8.54
C TRP A 525 -8.72 9.34 9.28
N ARG A 526 -9.40 10.26 8.59
CA ARG A 526 -10.03 11.41 9.25
C ARG A 526 -11.08 10.98 10.28
N LEU A 527 -11.90 9.97 9.98
CA LEU A 527 -12.85 9.39 10.94
C LEU A 527 -12.13 8.70 12.11
N ILE A 528 -11.08 7.90 11.85
CA ILE A 528 -10.30 7.27 12.92
C ILE A 528 -9.73 8.33 13.86
N ASN A 529 -9.16 9.41 13.32
CA ASN A 529 -8.66 10.53 14.11
C ASN A 529 -9.77 11.21 14.94
N GLU A 530 -10.98 11.39 14.38
CA GLU A 530 -12.13 11.94 15.11
C GLU A 530 -12.51 11.07 16.32
N PHE A 531 -12.57 9.73 16.15
CA PHE A 531 -12.81 8.81 17.26
C PHE A 531 -11.70 8.85 18.31
N ALA A 532 -10.45 8.92 17.91
CA ALA A 532 -9.32 9.04 18.83
C ALA A 532 -9.40 10.35 19.63
N ARG A 533 -9.66 11.48 18.98
CA ARG A 533 -9.88 12.79 19.63
C ARG A 533 -11.07 12.77 20.61
N ALA A 534 -12.10 11.98 20.31
CA ALA A 534 -13.22 11.76 21.24
C ALA A 534 -12.86 10.82 22.41
N GLY A 535 -11.61 10.36 22.53
CA GLY A 535 -11.10 9.54 23.62
C GLY A 535 -11.15 8.03 23.37
N THR A 536 -11.47 7.56 22.15
CA THR A 536 -11.38 6.14 21.80
C THR A 536 -9.92 5.73 21.64
N ALA A 537 -9.49 4.64 22.29
CA ALA A 537 -8.19 4.02 22.04
C ALA A 537 -8.28 3.17 20.77
N VAL A 538 -7.42 3.39 19.81
CA VAL A 538 -7.46 2.70 18.52
C VAL A 538 -6.19 1.86 18.33
N LEU A 539 -6.34 0.56 18.05
CA LEU A 539 -5.27 -0.31 17.62
C LEU A 539 -5.53 -0.75 16.18
N VAL A 540 -4.62 -0.38 15.30
CA VAL A 540 -4.69 -0.68 13.85
C VAL A 540 -3.59 -1.65 13.48
N THR A 541 -3.91 -2.74 12.78
CA THR A 541 -2.87 -3.45 12.03
C THR A 541 -2.89 -2.99 10.58
N THR A 542 -1.74 -2.81 10.03
CA THR A 542 -1.57 -2.54 8.60
C THR A 542 -0.24 -3.09 8.10
N HIS A 543 -0.18 -3.35 6.81
CA HIS A 543 1.06 -3.59 6.08
C HIS A 543 1.35 -2.44 5.10
N TYR A 544 0.52 -1.39 5.11
CA TYR A 544 0.74 -0.16 4.35
C TYR A 544 1.46 0.85 5.24
N LEU A 545 2.68 1.18 4.87
CA LEU A 545 3.55 2.04 5.69
C LEU A 545 3.11 3.50 5.69
N GLU A 546 2.49 3.97 4.59
CA GLU A 546 1.85 5.29 4.53
C GLU A 546 0.72 5.44 5.57
N GLU A 547 -0.05 4.37 5.81
CA GLU A 547 -1.08 4.36 6.84
C GLU A 547 -0.48 4.37 8.25
N ALA A 548 0.62 3.66 8.42
CA ALA A 548 1.31 3.64 9.70
C ALA A 548 1.85 5.01 10.11
N GLU A 549 2.17 5.87 9.15
CA GLU A 549 2.53 7.27 9.41
C GLU A 549 1.38 8.10 10.00
N GLN A 550 0.13 7.63 9.90
CA GLN A 550 -1.04 8.26 10.53
C GLN A 550 -1.16 7.92 12.04
N CYS A 551 -0.44 6.91 12.51
CA CYS A 551 -0.50 6.48 13.92
C CYS A 551 0.34 7.39 14.82
N ASN A 552 -0.12 7.64 16.05
CA ASN A 552 0.64 8.39 17.04
C ASN A 552 1.89 7.61 17.48
N ARG A 553 1.73 6.30 17.69
CA ARG A 553 2.80 5.35 17.98
C ARG A 553 2.56 4.06 17.20
N MET A 554 3.64 3.32 17.00
CA MET A 554 3.57 2.03 16.34
C MET A 554 4.58 1.05 16.93
N GLY A 555 4.34 -0.25 16.68
CA GLY A 555 5.26 -1.33 16.97
C GLY A 555 5.49 -2.20 15.74
N PHE A 556 6.74 -2.57 15.48
CA PHE A 556 7.09 -3.52 14.44
C PHE A 556 7.15 -4.93 14.99
N MET A 557 6.30 -5.80 14.44
CA MET A 557 6.22 -7.20 14.82
C MET A 557 6.95 -8.09 13.80
N VAL A 558 7.97 -8.80 14.27
CA VAL A 558 8.78 -9.74 13.50
C VAL A 558 8.77 -11.09 14.19
N ALA A 559 8.48 -12.17 13.47
CA ALA A 559 8.51 -13.55 13.97
C ALA A 559 7.83 -13.77 15.34
N GLY A 560 6.72 -13.09 15.61
CA GLY A 560 5.94 -13.24 16.85
C GLY A 560 6.35 -12.33 18.00
N GLU A 561 7.25 -11.38 17.77
CA GLU A 561 7.74 -10.42 18.78
C GLU A 561 7.62 -8.98 18.29
N VAL A 562 7.38 -8.04 19.20
CA VAL A 562 7.45 -6.60 18.92
C VAL A 562 8.87 -6.13 19.15
N VAL A 563 9.63 -5.95 18.07
CA VAL A 563 11.09 -5.69 18.12
C VAL A 563 11.43 -4.20 18.29
N THR A 564 10.53 -3.31 17.92
CA THR A 564 10.72 -1.87 18.12
C THR A 564 9.38 -1.16 18.29
N GLN A 565 9.37 -0.08 19.07
CA GLN A 565 8.17 0.74 19.29
C GLN A 565 8.56 2.22 19.38
N GLY A 566 7.70 3.10 18.90
CA GLY A 566 7.88 4.54 18.95
C GLY A 566 6.92 5.30 18.05
N SER A 567 7.03 6.63 17.99
CA SER A 567 6.36 7.41 16.94
C SER A 567 7.03 7.15 15.58
N PRO A 568 6.33 7.42 14.45
CA PRO A 568 6.93 7.31 13.12
C PRO A 568 8.28 8.00 13.01
N SER A 569 8.38 9.22 13.55
CA SER A 569 9.61 10.01 13.55
C SER A 569 10.72 9.40 14.41
N GLN A 570 10.38 8.90 15.60
CA GLN A 570 11.34 8.24 16.50
C GLN A 570 11.92 6.99 15.85
N ILE A 571 11.09 6.17 15.22
CA ILE A 571 11.53 4.94 14.55
C ILE A 571 12.44 5.26 13.37
N LYS A 572 12.10 6.28 12.55
CA LYS A 572 12.95 6.72 11.43
C LYS A 572 14.29 7.29 11.93
N ALA A 573 14.27 8.11 12.97
CA ALA A 573 15.48 8.72 13.54
C ALA A 573 16.41 7.72 14.26
N ALA A 574 15.83 6.63 14.78
CA ALA A 574 16.61 5.57 15.46
C ALA A 574 17.32 4.61 14.50
N GLN A 575 17.13 4.76 13.17
CA GLN A 575 17.81 3.88 12.22
C GLN A 575 19.32 4.17 12.19
N PRO A 576 20.16 3.12 12.26
CA PRO A 576 21.60 3.29 12.13
C PRO A 576 21.98 3.64 10.68
N GLY A 577 23.03 4.44 10.53
CA GLY A 577 23.55 4.87 9.24
C GLY A 577 22.80 6.04 8.63
N GLN A 578 22.92 6.19 7.32
CA GLN A 578 22.31 7.27 6.54
C GLN A 578 21.66 6.70 5.27
N LEU A 579 20.49 7.22 4.94
CA LEU A 579 19.86 6.96 3.64
C LEU A 579 20.37 7.98 2.63
N VAL A 580 20.84 7.49 1.48
CA VAL A 580 21.38 8.32 0.39
C VAL A 580 20.61 8.04 -0.89
N GLU A 581 20.08 9.08 -1.51
CA GLU A 581 19.46 9.03 -2.83
C GLU A 581 20.52 9.24 -3.91
N VAL A 582 20.53 8.37 -4.91
CA VAL A 582 21.45 8.44 -6.06
C VAL A 582 20.65 8.40 -7.35
N VAL A 583 20.84 9.42 -8.20
CA VAL A 583 20.27 9.51 -9.55
C VAL A 583 21.37 9.24 -10.57
N THR A 584 21.16 8.24 -11.44
CA THR A 584 22.13 7.82 -12.45
C THR A 584 21.50 7.70 -13.84
N ASP A 585 22.34 7.62 -14.87
CA ASP A 585 21.91 7.37 -16.26
C ASP A 585 21.60 5.89 -16.54
N LYS A 586 22.13 4.94 -15.71
CA LYS A 586 22.00 3.49 -15.87
C LYS A 586 21.63 2.83 -14.55
N ILE A 587 20.40 3.12 -14.11
CA ILE A 587 19.94 2.78 -12.75
C ILE A 587 20.02 1.28 -12.42
N GLN A 588 19.61 0.41 -13.33
CA GLN A 588 19.63 -1.04 -13.12
C GLN A 588 21.07 -1.58 -13.02
N ASN A 589 21.98 -1.09 -13.87
CA ASN A 589 23.37 -1.49 -13.83
C ASN A 589 24.04 -1.02 -12.54
N ALA A 590 23.72 0.20 -12.10
CA ALA A 590 24.16 0.73 -10.80
C ALA A 590 23.64 -0.11 -9.65
N SER A 591 22.34 -0.45 -9.64
CA SER A 591 21.74 -1.29 -8.62
C SER A 591 22.39 -2.68 -8.55
N ASN A 592 22.54 -3.35 -9.69
CA ASN A 592 23.16 -4.68 -9.74
C ASN A 592 24.61 -4.65 -9.24
N LEU A 593 25.36 -3.65 -9.64
CA LEU A 593 26.76 -3.47 -9.20
C LEU A 593 26.84 -3.21 -7.71
N LEU A 594 26.02 -2.31 -7.18
CA LEU A 594 26.03 -1.96 -5.75
C LEU A 594 25.52 -3.10 -4.86
N LYS A 595 24.58 -3.93 -5.34
CA LYS A 595 24.14 -5.16 -4.64
C LYS A 595 25.24 -6.23 -4.53
N THR A 596 26.32 -6.14 -5.29
CA THR A 596 27.52 -7.00 -5.13
C THR A 596 28.49 -6.47 -4.06
N GLN A 597 28.42 -5.18 -3.72
CA GLN A 597 29.31 -4.51 -2.78
C GLN A 597 28.66 -4.29 -1.41
N LEU A 598 27.35 -4.11 -1.41
CA LEU A 598 26.51 -3.90 -0.22
C LEU A 598 25.57 -5.09 -0.05
N ALA A 599 25.09 -5.31 1.17
CA ALA A 599 24.02 -6.27 1.39
C ALA A 599 22.82 -5.91 0.48
N PRO A 600 22.21 -6.86 -0.24
CA PRO A 600 21.19 -6.56 -1.26
C PRO A 600 20.01 -5.72 -0.76
N TRP A 601 19.62 -5.87 0.49
CA TRP A 601 18.54 -5.11 1.11
C TRP A 601 18.85 -3.62 1.29
N ARG A 602 20.14 -3.24 1.25
CA ARG A 602 20.60 -1.84 1.39
C ARG A 602 20.46 -1.03 0.11
N VAL A 603 20.14 -1.68 -1.02
CA VAL A 603 20.03 -1.05 -2.34
C VAL A 603 18.62 -1.24 -2.87
N SER A 604 17.88 -0.15 -3.09
CA SER A 604 16.52 -0.16 -3.62
C SER A 604 16.39 0.73 -4.84
N ILE A 605 15.51 0.34 -5.77
CA ILE A 605 15.13 1.16 -6.92
C ILE A 605 13.78 1.82 -6.65
N PHE A 606 13.72 3.14 -6.87
CA PHE A 606 12.49 3.94 -6.82
C PHE A 606 12.40 4.76 -8.11
N GLY A 607 11.65 4.26 -9.11
CA GLY A 607 11.53 4.89 -10.42
C GLY A 607 12.91 5.18 -11.03
N ASP A 608 13.27 6.45 -11.16
CA ASP A 608 14.51 6.95 -11.76
C ASP A 608 15.68 7.13 -10.77
N ARG A 609 15.58 6.62 -9.53
CA ARG A 609 16.58 6.82 -8.46
C ARG A 609 16.84 5.56 -7.63
N LEU A 610 18.00 5.54 -6.97
CA LEU A 610 18.38 4.50 -6.02
C LEU A 610 18.38 5.06 -4.61
N HIS A 611 17.89 4.28 -3.66
CA HIS A 611 18.07 4.49 -2.24
C HIS A 611 19.14 3.54 -1.72
N LEU A 612 20.14 4.07 -1.00
CA LEU A 612 21.26 3.33 -0.42
C LEU A 612 21.29 3.56 1.08
N VAL A 613 21.29 2.47 1.87
CA VAL A 613 21.50 2.54 3.32
C VAL A 613 22.99 2.33 3.61
N LEU A 614 23.69 3.37 4.08
CA LEU A 614 25.13 3.39 4.34
C LEU A 614 25.40 3.53 5.83
N ASP A 615 26.27 2.67 6.39
CA ASP A 615 26.64 2.73 7.80
C ASP A 615 27.68 3.82 8.06
N HIS A 616 28.61 4.04 7.12
CA HIS A 616 29.69 5.01 7.21
C HIS A 616 29.71 5.94 5.99
N PRO A 617 28.77 6.91 5.88
CA PRO A 617 28.58 7.73 4.68
C PRO A 617 29.85 8.44 4.22
N ASP A 618 30.70 8.89 5.14
CA ASP A 618 31.92 9.63 4.84
C ASP A 618 32.94 8.80 4.05
N SER A 619 33.01 7.49 4.29
CA SER A 619 33.87 6.55 3.56
C SER A 619 33.14 5.89 2.39
N ASP A 620 31.86 5.58 2.57
CA ASP A 620 31.09 4.78 1.61
C ASP A 620 30.74 5.60 0.36
N ILE A 621 30.39 6.89 0.49
CA ILE A 621 30.05 7.75 -0.65
C ILE A 621 31.20 7.90 -1.65
N PRO A 622 32.45 8.22 -1.24
CA PRO A 622 33.58 8.24 -2.17
C PRO A 622 33.83 6.90 -2.86
N HIS A 623 33.68 5.80 -2.12
CA HIS A 623 33.82 4.44 -2.66
C HIS A 623 32.74 4.13 -3.72
N ILE A 624 31.49 4.42 -3.45
CA ILE A 624 30.36 4.26 -4.37
C ILE A 624 30.59 5.10 -5.64
N ARG A 625 31.03 6.35 -5.52
CA ARG A 625 31.36 7.20 -6.67
C ARG A 625 32.45 6.57 -7.54
N SER A 626 33.53 6.07 -6.92
CA SER A 626 34.64 5.42 -7.64
C SER A 626 34.17 4.17 -8.38
N ILE A 627 33.38 3.32 -7.75
CA ILE A 627 32.84 2.09 -8.34
C ILE A 627 31.95 2.39 -9.56
N LEU A 628 31.01 3.31 -9.43
CA LEU A 628 30.09 3.69 -10.48
C LEU A 628 30.83 4.34 -11.67
N GLN A 629 31.80 5.22 -11.40
CA GLN A 629 32.63 5.84 -12.43
C GLN A 629 33.48 4.82 -13.19
N THR A 630 34.06 3.83 -12.51
CA THR A 630 34.86 2.76 -13.14
C THR A 630 34.03 1.97 -14.16
N GLN A 631 32.73 1.82 -13.92
CA GLN A 631 31.79 1.15 -14.83
C GLN A 631 31.09 2.10 -15.82
N GLN A 632 31.59 3.33 -15.95
CA GLN A 632 31.04 4.34 -16.86
C GLN A 632 29.54 4.63 -16.59
N ILE A 633 29.15 4.65 -15.31
CA ILE A 633 27.83 5.04 -14.85
C ILE A 633 27.91 6.48 -14.36
N SER A 634 27.17 7.36 -15.01
CA SER A 634 27.17 8.79 -14.69
C SER A 634 26.21 9.09 -13.52
N ILE A 635 26.74 9.72 -12.46
CA ILE A 635 25.95 10.17 -11.32
C ILE A 635 25.49 11.60 -11.59
N ARG A 636 24.16 11.80 -11.68
CA ARG A 636 23.54 13.12 -11.83
C ARG A 636 23.37 13.82 -10.50
N SER A 637 22.95 13.08 -9.47
CA SER A 637 22.76 13.58 -8.11
C SER A 637 23.08 12.48 -7.10
N LEU A 638 23.66 12.89 -5.96
CA LEU A 638 23.87 12.02 -4.80
C LEU A 638 23.72 12.91 -3.57
N ARG A 639 22.67 12.67 -2.80
CA ARG A 639 22.33 13.49 -1.61
C ARG A 639 21.80 12.62 -0.47
N PRO A 640 22.08 12.98 0.78
CA PRO A 640 21.42 12.38 1.91
C PRO A 640 19.93 12.75 1.93
N ILE A 641 19.08 11.80 2.31
CA ILE A 641 17.65 12.00 2.51
C ILE A 641 17.22 11.38 3.85
N PRO A 642 16.11 11.82 4.45
CA PRO A 642 15.55 11.19 5.63
C PRO A 642 15.13 9.74 5.32
N PHE A 643 15.26 8.85 6.32
CA PHE A 643 14.70 7.50 6.19
C PHE A 643 13.19 7.56 5.96
N SER A 644 12.71 6.82 4.97
CA SER A 644 11.29 6.50 4.87
C SER A 644 10.92 5.43 5.90
N LEU A 645 9.64 5.28 6.19
CA LEU A 645 9.20 4.22 7.09
C LEU A 645 9.43 2.82 6.45
N GLU A 646 9.40 2.74 5.11
CA GLU A 646 9.72 1.50 4.38
C GLU A 646 11.18 1.10 4.55
N ASP A 647 12.11 2.03 4.35
CA ASP A 647 13.54 1.74 4.53
C ASP A 647 13.85 1.35 5.98
N ALA A 648 13.22 2.03 6.95
CA ALA A 648 13.34 1.69 8.36
C ALA A 648 12.81 0.30 8.68
N PHE A 649 11.61 -0.04 8.19
CA PHE A 649 10.98 -1.34 8.40
C PHE A 649 11.84 -2.48 7.83
N ILE A 650 12.28 -2.35 6.57
CA ILE A 650 13.11 -3.35 5.91
C ILE A 650 14.44 -3.53 6.66
N GLY A 651 15.08 -2.41 7.04
CA GLY A 651 16.32 -2.47 7.81
C GLY A 651 16.16 -3.19 9.15
N ILE A 652 15.05 -2.95 9.87
CA ILE A 652 14.75 -3.62 11.14
C ILE A 652 14.54 -5.13 10.92
N VAL A 653 13.68 -5.51 9.95
CA VAL A 653 13.39 -6.92 9.65
C VAL A 653 14.66 -7.69 9.28
N GLN A 654 15.49 -7.11 8.42
CA GLN A 654 16.72 -7.78 7.95
C GLN A 654 17.75 -7.95 9.07
N ARG A 655 17.98 -6.91 9.88
CA ARG A 655 18.89 -7.00 11.04
C ARG A 655 18.41 -8.03 12.07
N THR A 656 17.10 -8.05 12.38
CA THR A 656 16.55 -9.07 13.30
C THR A 656 16.75 -10.49 12.77
N GLN A 657 16.59 -10.71 11.46
CA GLN A 657 16.82 -12.02 10.85
C GLN A 657 18.30 -12.42 10.82
N GLU A 658 19.22 -11.48 10.66
CA GLU A 658 20.67 -11.72 10.72
C GLU A 658 21.10 -12.12 12.15
N GLU A 659 20.55 -11.45 13.17
CA GLU A 659 20.79 -11.75 14.57
C GLU A 659 20.27 -13.15 14.96
N GLU A 660 19.08 -13.54 14.51
CA GLU A 660 18.52 -14.88 14.74
C GLU A 660 19.40 -15.98 14.08
N LYS A 661 19.92 -15.74 12.88
CA LYS A 661 20.83 -16.69 12.20
C LYS A 661 22.19 -16.80 12.89
N GLY A 662 22.71 -15.69 13.42
CA GLY A 662 23.96 -15.67 14.18
C GLY A 662 23.89 -16.40 15.51
N GLN A 663 22.71 -16.40 16.16
CA GLN A 663 22.48 -17.11 17.43
C GLN A 663 22.16 -18.60 17.25
N GLY A 664 21.70 -19.04 16.08
CA GLY A 664 21.41 -20.44 15.75
C GLY A 664 22.58 -21.24 15.20
N GLY A 665 23.74 -20.60 15.02
CA GLY A 665 24.97 -21.21 14.47
C GLY A 665 26.04 -21.59 15.52
N ASN A 666 25.73 -21.54 16.81
CA ASN A 666 26.61 -22.02 17.88
C ASN A 666 26.13 -23.33 18.48
#